data_ce792e44c415e01d7090e9551df3fc95
#
_entry.id   ce792e44c415e01d7090e9551df3fc95
#
_cell.length_a   1.000
_cell.length_b   1.000
_cell.length_c   1.000
_cell.angle_alpha   90.00
_cell.angle_beta   90.00
_cell.angle_gamma   90.00
#
_symmetry.space_group_name_H-M   'P 1'
#
loop_
_entity.id
_entity.type
_entity.pdbx_description
1 polymer ?
#
loop_
_entity_poly.entity_id
_entity_poly.type
_entity_poly.pdbx_seq_one_letter_code
_entity_poly.pdbx_strand_id
1 'polypeptide(L)'
;MNPQNLTQKSLEAVQTAQSMALENRNNYIMPEHLLYALIDQDGGLIPSLLGKMGVDSNTVLAELDSAIAALPKVGSTSDAYLSPETSRVITAAEKAAKSMGDAYVSVEHLMIGIFAAPTAAIKRIFSDHGITKNAFTTELSKVKSSPVNSDNPEGTYDALSKYGTDLVRRARENELDPVIGRDNEIRNVIRILSRKTKNNPVLIGEPGVGKTAIAEGLAQRIVKGDVPEGLKDKSIFSLDMGALIAGAKYRGEFEERLKAVLEEIRKSEGGIILFIDELHTIVGAGKTEGSMDAGNLLKPMLARGELHCIGATTLDEYRKYIEKDAALERRFQPVQVDEPSVEDTISILRGLKERYEVYHGVRIHDNALVAAATLSNRYISDRFLPDKAIDLVDEACALIRTEIDSMPAELDDIRRRIMQMEIEEMALKKEEDKLSRERLEKLQEELANLKDQFNEMKSRWEAEKSSVEDVKRLKGEIERMHADIETAQLNYEYEKAARLKYSDLPALEKQLAEAEERAEQKNQNSMVHDTVTEEEISGIVARWTGIPVARLMEGEREKILHLDEHLHKRLIGQDEAVQRVTEAILRSRAGIADPNRPIGSFLFLGPTGVGKTELAKALAECLFDDERNIVRIDMTEYMEKFSVSRLIGAPPGYVGYDEGGQLTEAVRRKPYSVVLFDEIEKAHPDVFNILLQILDDGRITDSQGRTVDFKNTIIILTSNLGSSYLLEGIEEDGSIRPEAQEAVMAELRRSFRPEFLNRLDEIILFRPLTRENLNSIIDLMVESLRKRLKDRDLDLQLTDAAKELIIERGYDPLYGARPLRRVLQSSVETLVARTILRGDISAGSTITVDARDGELVVV
;
A
#
# COMPACT_ATOMS: atom_id res chain seq x y z
N MET A 1 -11.07 -41.11 37.12
CA MET A 1 -11.30 -40.19 35.99
C MET A 1 -10.40 -40.65 34.83
N ASN A 2 -10.97 -40.94 33.67
CA ASN A 2 -10.13 -41.26 32.50
C ASN A 2 -9.91 -39.94 31.73
N PRO A 3 -8.66 -39.42 31.63
CA PRO A 3 -8.37 -38.17 30.94
C PRO A 3 -8.82 -38.17 29.47
N GLN A 4 -8.95 -39.35 28.88
CA GLN A 4 -9.39 -39.53 27.48
C GLN A 4 -10.87 -39.19 27.23
N ASN A 5 -11.67 -39.06 28.29
CA ASN A 5 -13.08 -38.71 28.16
C ASN A 5 -13.37 -37.21 28.42
N LEU A 6 -12.34 -36.40 28.65
CA LEU A 6 -12.45 -34.96 28.84
C LEU A 6 -12.15 -34.23 27.56
N THR A 7 -12.84 -33.12 27.34
CA THR A 7 -12.43 -32.17 26.29
C THR A 7 -11.11 -31.47 26.65
N GLN A 8 -10.41 -30.93 25.69
CA GLN A 8 -9.12 -30.24 25.91
C GLN A 8 -9.27 -29.10 26.93
N LYS A 9 -10.29 -28.28 26.82
CA LYS A 9 -10.59 -27.18 27.76
C LYS A 9 -10.96 -27.69 29.18
N SER A 10 -11.68 -28.80 29.26
CA SER A 10 -11.99 -29.45 30.57
C SER A 10 -10.71 -29.99 31.22
N LEU A 11 -9.81 -30.55 30.44
CA LEU A 11 -8.53 -31.04 30.95
C LEU A 11 -7.63 -29.89 31.42
N GLU A 12 -7.58 -28.82 30.64
CA GLU A 12 -6.88 -27.57 30.97
C GLU A 12 -7.42 -26.97 32.29
N ALA A 13 -8.72 -26.84 32.43
CA ALA A 13 -9.32 -26.36 33.67
C ALA A 13 -8.97 -27.22 34.91
N VAL A 14 -8.93 -28.54 34.78
CA VAL A 14 -8.48 -29.42 35.86
C VAL A 14 -6.99 -29.27 36.17
N GLN A 15 -6.13 -29.09 35.17
CA GLN A 15 -4.72 -28.86 35.36
C GLN A 15 -4.45 -27.49 36.01
N THR A 16 -5.14 -26.43 35.58
CA THR A 16 -5.07 -25.10 36.19
C THR A 16 -5.53 -25.15 37.63
N ALA A 17 -6.65 -25.86 37.93
CA ALA A 17 -7.14 -26.05 39.30
C ALA A 17 -6.09 -26.80 40.17
N GLN A 18 -5.36 -27.75 39.62
CA GLN A 18 -4.27 -28.44 40.28
C GLN A 18 -3.08 -27.52 40.56
N SER A 19 -2.65 -26.76 39.60
CA SER A 19 -1.57 -25.80 39.76
C SER A 19 -1.90 -24.76 40.82
N MET A 20 -3.12 -24.22 40.77
CA MET A 20 -3.62 -23.27 41.77
C MET A 20 -3.63 -23.84 43.19
N ALA A 21 -4.07 -25.09 43.36
CA ALA A 21 -4.06 -25.75 44.65
C ALA A 21 -2.63 -25.90 45.20
N LEU A 22 -1.64 -26.23 44.34
CA LEU A 22 -0.24 -26.31 44.70
C LEU A 22 0.37 -24.95 45.09
N GLU A 23 0.10 -23.91 44.33
CA GLU A 23 0.55 -22.52 44.58
C GLU A 23 0.02 -22.00 45.91
N ASN A 24 -1.27 -22.27 46.21
CA ASN A 24 -1.90 -21.89 47.48
C ASN A 24 -1.54 -22.84 48.63
N ARG A 25 -0.73 -23.87 48.44
CA ARG A 25 -0.34 -24.89 49.42
C ARG A 25 -1.53 -25.65 49.96
N ASN A 26 -2.51 -25.92 49.11
CA ASN A 26 -3.66 -26.76 49.48
C ASN A 26 -3.36 -28.23 49.14
N ASN A 27 -3.65 -29.14 50.08
CA ASN A 27 -3.46 -30.59 49.89
C ASN A 27 -4.49 -31.21 48.96
N TYR A 28 -5.62 -30.53 48.78
CA TYR A 28 -6.73 -31.03 47.96
C TYR A 28 -7.17 -30.01 46.92
N ILE A 29 -7.46 -30.48 45.71
CA ILE A 29 -8.14 -29.71 44.68
C ILE A 29 -9.60 -29.63 45.05
N MET A 30 -10.04 -28.46 45.52
CA MET A 30 -11.43 -28.18 45.90
C MET A 30 -12.25 -27.70 44.70
N PRO A 31 -13.60 -27.79 44.76
CA PRO A 31 -14.49 -27.26 43.73
C PRO A 31 -14.27 -25.77 43.44
N GLU A 32 -13.81 -24.99 44.42
CA GLU A 32 -13.46 -23.58 44.27
C GLU A 32 -12.34 -23.38 43.27
N HIS A 33 -11.28 -24.19 43.32
CA HIS A 33 -10.18 -24.14 42.33
C HIS A 33 -10.69 -24.47 40.93
N LEU A 34 -11.55 -25.49 40.83
CA LEU A 34 -12.10 -25.89 39.53
C LEU A 34 -13.03 -24.81 38.97
N LEU A 35 -13.88 -24.19 39.78
CA LEU A 35 -14.76 -23.11 39.37
C LEU A 35 -13.97 -21.87 38.92
N TYR A 36 -12.94 -21.54 39.70
CA TYR A 36 -12.03 -20.46 39.31
C TYR A 36 -11.42 -20.72 37.93
N ALA A 37 -10.80 -21.89 37.76
CA ALA A 37 -10.19 -22.29 36.51
C ALA A 37 -11.15 -22.30 35.30
N LEU A 38 -12.45 -22.61 35.53
CA LEU A 38 -13.48 -22.59 34.49
C LEU A 38 -13.87 -21.16 34.10
N ILE A 39 -13.83 -20.20 35.04
CA ILE A 39 -14.21 -18.81 34.81
C ILE A 39 -13.03 -18.02 34.22
N ASP A 40 -11.79 -18.36 34.59
CA ASP A 40 -10.56 -17.66 34.17
C ASP A 40 -10.04 -18.08 32.78
N GLN A 41 -10.73 -19.02 32.10
CA GLN A 41 -10.34 -19.45 30.75
C GLN A 41 -10.56 -18.36 29.71
N ASP A 42 -9.49 -17.92 29.06
CA ASP A 42 -9.56 -16.98 27.94
C ASP A 42 -10.41 -17.53 26.79
N GLY A 43 -11.43 -16.75 26.40
CA GLY A 43 -12.39 -17.15 25.38
C GLY A 43 -13.20 -18.41 25.74
N GLY A 44 -13.30 -18.76 27.05
CA GLY A 44 -14.03 -19.91 27.54
C GLY A 44 -15.55 -19.75 27.44
N LEU A 45 -16.25 -20.87 27.34
CA LEU A 45 -17.73 -20.92 27.34
C LEU A 45 -18.33 -20.37 28.64
N ILE A 46 -17.72 -20.68 29.77
CA ILE A 46 -18.31 -20.33 31.11
C ILE A 46 -18.33 -18.81 31.32
N PRO A 47 -17.18 -18.04 31.12
CA PRO A 47 -17.26 -16.59 31.25
C PRO A 47 -18.22 -15.94 30.24
N SER A 48 -18.30 -16.45 29.00
CA SER A 48 -19.29 -15.98 28.02
C SER A 48 -20.73 -16.16 28.47
N LEU A 49 -21.07 -17.31 29.03
CA LEU A 49 -22.43 -17.57 29.56
C LEU A 49 -22.74 -16.71 30.77
N LEU A 50 -21.78 -16.50 31.68
CA LEU A 50 -21.95 -15.62 32.84
C LEU A 50 -22.20 -14.17 32.39
N GLY A 51 -21.45 -13.68 31.39
CA GLY A 51 -21.67 -12.35 30.78
C GLY A 51 -23.08 -12.22 30.19
N LYS A 52 -23.57 -13.23 29.44
CA LYS A 52 -24.97 -13.27 28.91
C LYS A 52 -26.02 -13.30 30.01
N MET A 53 -25.70 -13.82 31.21
CA MET A 53 -26.54 -13.76 32.39
C MET A 53 -26.46 -12.44 33.15
N GLY A 54 -25.63 -11.48 32.70
CA GLY A 54 -25.45 -10.20 33.38
C GLY A 54 -24.51 -10.24 34.58
N VAL A 55 -23.70 -11.29 34.73
CA VAL A 55 -22.78 -11.49 35.86
C VAL A 55 -21.37 -11.08 35.45
N ASP A 56 -20.75 -10.21 36.23
CA ASP A 56 -19.35 -9.84 36.04
C ASP A 56 -18.40 -10.94 36.53
N SER A 57 -17.69 -11.59 35.62
CA SER A 57 -16.76 -12.67 35.90
C SER A 57 -15.63 -12.23 36.83
N ASN A 58 -15.12 -10.97 36.73
CA ASN A 58 -14.04 -10.49 37.56
C ASN A 58 -14.42 -10.39 39.03
N THR A 59 -15.65 -9.99 39.31
CA THR A 59 -16.16 -9.92 40.69
C THR A 59 -16.28 -11.32 41.31
N VAL A 60 -16.77 -12.30 40.53
CA VAL A 60 -16.87 -13.70 40.97
C VAL A 60 -15.48 -14.31 41.23
N LEU A 61 -14.51 -14.04 40.37
CA LEU A 61 -13.12 -14.50 40.53
C LEU A 61 -12.48 -13.93 41.80
N ALA A 62 -12.68 -12.63 42.12
CA ALA A 62 -12.16 -12.02 43.33
C ALA A 62 -12.71 -12.64 44.62
N GLU A 63 -14.01 -13.02 44.63
CA GLU A 63 -14.65 -13.73 45.73
C GLU A 63 -14.16 -15.19 45.85
N LEU A 64 -13.91 -15.86 44.73
CA LEU A 64 -13.34 -17.19 44.70
C LEU A 64 -11.88 -17.19 45.21
N ASP A 65 -11.07 -16.19 44.84
CA ASP A 65 -9.71 -16.01 45.38
C ASP A 65 -9.73 -15.89 46.89
N SER A 66 -10.67 -15.09 47.43
CA SER A 66 -10.85 -14.95 48.87
C SER A 66 -11.25 -16.24 49.51
N ALA A 67 -12.10 -17.02 48.89
CA ALA A 67 -12.54 -18.33 49.39
C ALA A 67 -11.38 -19.36 49.33
N ILE A 68 -10.60 -19.37 48.26
CA ILE A 68 -9.41 -20.23 48.10
C ILE A 68 -8.33 -19.88 49.13
N ALA A 69 -8.09 -18.61 49.37
CA ALA A 69 -7.14 -18.15 50.39
C ALA A 69 -7.48 -18.60 51.81
N ALA A 70 -8.80 -18.81 52.12
CA ALA A 70 -9.31 -19.28 53.40
C ALA A 70 -9.21 -20.80 53.57
N LEU A 71 -8.88 -21.57 52.53
CA LEU A 71 -8.74 -23.02 52.60
C LEU A 71 -7.51 -23.45 53.46
N PRO A 72 -7.58 -24.62 54.07
CA PRO A 72 -6.48 -25.14 54.89
C PRO A 72 -5.21 -25.27 54.10
N LYS A 73 -4.08 -24.68 54.63
CA LYS A 73 -2.74 -24.69 54.02
C LYS A 73 -1.82 -25.71 54.72
N VAL A 74 -0.96 -26.37 53.95
CA VAL A 74 0.01 -27.39 54.45
C VAL A 74 1.41 -26.87 54.29
N GLY A 75 2.36 -27.29 55.13
CA GLY A 75 3.73 -26.77 55.15
C GLY A 75 4.55 -27.04 53.89
N SER A 76 4.36 -28.15 53.20
CA SER A 76 4.92 -28.50 51.91
C SER A 76 4.04 -29.54 51.22
N THR A 77 3.68 -29.30 49.96
CA THR A 77 2.94 -30.30 49.12
C THR A 77 3.74 -30.53 47.87
N SER A 78 4.02 -31.79 47.54
CA SER A 78 4.54 -32.18 46.21
C SER A 78 3.46 -32.50 45.23
N ASP A 79 2.27 -32.90 45.73
CA ASP A 79 1.11 -33.31 44.93
C ASP A 79 -0.20 -32.85 45.58
N ALA A 80 -1.15 -32.35 44.75
CA ALA A 80 -2.50 -32.04 45.18
C ALA A 80 -3.46 -33.15 44.67
N TYR A 81 -4.28 -33.68 45.58
CA TYR A 81 -5.22 -34.77 45.29
C TYR A 81 -6.62 -34.23 45.12
N LEU A 82 -7.49 -34.89 44.35
CA LEU A 82 -8.92 -34.52 44.23
C LEU A 82 -9.62 -34.68 45.56
N SER A 83 -10.31 -33.66 46.00
CA SER A 83 -11.15 -33.76 47.21
C SER A 83 -12.35 -34.68 46.97
N PRO A 84 -12.97 -35.22 48.04
CA PRO A 84 -14.23 -35.99 47.92
C PRO A 84 -15.34 -35.14 47.28
N GLU A 85 -15.38 -33.86 47.52
CA GLU A 85 -16.31 -32.90 46.95
C GLU A 85 -16.09 -32.76 45.44
N THR A 86 -14.84 -32.50 44.99
CA THR A 86 -14.49 -32.41 43.58
C THR A 86 -14.71 -33.71 42.84
N SER A 87 -14.48 -34.86 43.47
CA SER A 87 -14.79 -36.16 42.91
C SER A 87 -16.30 -36.35 42.68
N ARG A 88 -17.17 -35.81 43.58
CA ARG A 88 -18.63 -35.79 43.38
C ARG A 88 -19.02 -34.86 42.22
N VAL A 89 -18.40 -33.69 42.12
CA VAL A 89 -18.61 -32.76 40.97
C VAL A 89 -18.33 -33.47 39.66
N ILE A 90 -17.19 -34.12 39.55
CA ILE A 90 -16.78 -34.83 38.33
C ILE A 90 -17.75 -35.98 38.00
N THR A 91 -18.14 -36.75 39.02
CA THR A 91 -19.14 -37.85 38.81
C THR A 91 -20.51 -37.30 38.37
N ALA A 92 -20.90 -36.14 38.88
CA ALA A 92 -22.11 -35.46 38.45
C ALA A 92 -21.97 -34.93 37.02
N ALA A 93 -20.83 -34.42 36.63
CA ALA A 93 -20.50 -33.97 35.27
C ALA A 93 -20.55 -35.13 34.26
N GLU A 94 -19.97 -36.29 34.59
CA GLU A 94 -20.05 -37.50 33.77
C GLU A 94 -21.48 -37.99 33.57
N LYS A 95 -22.35 -37.90 34.61
CA LYS A 95 -23.78 -38.19 34.50
C LYS A 95 -24.52 -37.19 33.65
N ALA A 96 -24.21 -35.91 33.75
CA ALA A 96 -24.76 -34.85 32.93
C ALA A 96 -24.43 -35.07 31.44
N ALA A 97 -23.18 -35.35 31.11
CA ALA A 97 -22.74 -35.66 29.74
C ALA A 97 -23.53 -36.84 29.15
N LYS A 98 -23.63 -37.94 29.88
CA LYS A 98 -24.43 -39.10 29.44
C LYS A 98 -25.90 -38.78 29.24
N SER A 99 -26.49 -37.93 30.11
CA SER A 99 -27.90 -37.54 29.97
C SER A 99 -28.17 -36.62 28.79
N MET A 100 -27.16 -35.87 28.37
CA MET A 100 -27.19 -34.99 27.18
C MET A 100 -26.82 -35.72 25.89
N GLY A 101 -26.38 -36.97 25.97
CA GLY A 101 -25.98 -37.76 24.79
C GLY A 101 -24.58 -37.42 24.30
N ASP A 102 -23.75 -36.82 25.13
CA ASP A 102 -22.40 -36.34 24.78
C ASP A 102 -21.35 -37.44 25.04
N ALA A 103 -20.39 -37.60 24.12
CA ALA A 103 -19.33 -38.59 24.24
C ALA A 103 -18.20 -38.14 25.18
N TYR A 104 -17.99 -36.81 25.30
CA TYR A 104 -16.96 -36.21 26.14
C TYR A 104 -17.56 -35.33 27.23
N VAL A 105 -16.83 -35.20 28.34
CA VAL A 105 -17.16 -34.28 29.43
C VAL A 105 -16.50 -32.94 29.12
N SER A 106 -17.30 -31.94 28.78
CA SER A 106 -16.88 -30.55 28.49
C SER A 106 -17.06 -29.62 29.70
N VAL A 107 -16.62 -28.37 29.55
CA VAL A 107 -16.63 -27.37 30.65
C VAL A 107 -18.05 -27.11 31.19
N GLU A 108 -19.07 -27.11 30.33
CA GLU A 108 -20.46 -26.97 30.76
C GLU A 108 -20.92 -28.14 31.67
N HIS A 109 -20.45 -29.36 31.42
CA HIS A 109 -20.75 -30.51 32.27
C HIS A 109 -20.08 -30.36 33.63
N LEU A 110 -18.85 -29.86 33.69
CA LEU A 110 -18.15 -29.56 34.94
C LEU A 110 -18.91 -28.49 35.72
N MET A 111 -19.39 -27.44 35.06
CA MET A 111 -20.22 -26.42 35.71
C MET A 111 -21.56 -26.97 36.22
N ILE A 112 -22.22 -27.83 35.44
CA ILE A 112 -23.45 -28.55 35.90
C ILE A 112 -23.13 -29.46 37.09
N GLY A 113 -21.95 -30.07 37.10
CA GLY A 113 -21.45 -30.86 38.24
C GLY A 113 -21.27 -30.02 39.50
N ILE A 114 -20.74 -28.80 39.38
CA ILE A 114 -20.60 -27.84 40.47
C ILE A 114 -21.99 -27.43 41.01
N PHE A 115 -22.95 -27.15 40.13
CA PHE A 115 -24.33 -26.90 40.56
C PHE A 115 -24.98 -28.08 41.31
N ALA A 116 -24.63 -29.31 40.98
CA ALA A 116 -25.15 -30.52 41.62
C ALA A 116 -24.52 -30.77 42.99
N ALA A 117 -23.26 -30.39 43.20
CA ALA A 117 -22.51 -30.63 44.45
C ALA A 117 -21.73 -29.39 44.90
N PRO A 118 -22.36 -28.22 45.11
CA PRO A 118 -21.70 -27.01 45.50
C PRO A 118 -21.19 -27.04 46.94
N THR A 119 -20.03 -26.48 47.22
CA THR A 119 -19.56 -26.20 48.58
C THR A 119 -20.35 -25.05 49.22
N ALA A 120 -20.19 -24.83 50.52
CA ALA A 120 -20.87 -23.73 51.20
C ALA A 120 -20.44 -22.35 50.63
N ALA A 121 -19.16 -22.21 50.26
CA ALA A 121 -18.60 -21.00 49.67
C ALA A 121 -19.19 -20.74 48.30
N ILE A 122 -19.15 -21.74 47.41
CA ILE A 122 -19.71 -21.63 46.04
C ILE A 122 -21.22 -21.35 46.09
N LYS A 123 -21.95 -22.00 47.01
CA LYS A 123 -23.39 -21.80 47.14
C LYS A 123 -23.73 -20.36 47.54
N ARG A 124 -22.89 -19.74 48.40
CA ARG A 124 -23.03 -18.34 48.79
C ARG A 124 -22.75 -17.42 47.56
N ILE A 125 -21.62 -17.60 46.89
CA ILE A 125 -21.26 -16.83 45.71
C ILE A 125 -22.33 -16.88 44.63
N PHE A 126 -22.86 -18.08 44.34
CA PHE A 126 -23.96 -18.25 43.40
C PHE A 126 -25.23 -17.53 43.80
N SER A 127 -25.53 -17.50 45.11
CA SER A 127 -26.72 -16.79 45.63
C SER A 127 -26.51 -15.26 45.53
N ASP A 128 -25.34 -14.78 45.87
CA ASP A 128 -25.01 -13.33 45.92
C ASP A 128 -25.02 -12.70 44.50
N HIS A 129 -24.65 -13.50 43.50
CA HIS A 129 -24.62 -13.05 42.06
C HIS A 129 -25.81 -13.55 41.25
N GLY A 130 -26.82 -14.21 41.87
CA GLY A 130 -28.00 -14.70 41.14
C GLY A 130 -27.72 -15.83 40.14
N ILE A 131 -26.59 -16.53 40.29
CA ILE A 131 -26.19 -17.62 39.39
C ILE A 131 -27.01 -18.89 39.71
N THR A 132 -27.96 -19.20 38.85
CA THR A 132 -28.81 -20.40 39.05
C THR A 132 -28.60 -21.41 37.93
N LYS A 133 -28.79 -22.70 38.29
CA LYS A 133 -28.71 -23.79 37.31
C LYS A 133 -29.69 -23.59 36.15
N ASN A 134 -30.92 -23.14 36.43
CA ASN A 134 -31.91 -22.93 35.38
C ASN A 134 -31.54 -21.82 34.40
N ALA A 135 -31.05 -20.67 34.91
CA ALA A 135 -30.60 -19.59 34.08
C ALA A 135 -29.42 -20.05 33.22
N PHE A 136 -28.43 -20.71 33.83
CA PHE A 136 -27.27 -21.25 33.13
C PHE A 136 -27.67 -22.26 32.03
N THR A 137 -28.55 -23.22 32.32
CA THR A 137 -29.01 -24.21 31.31
C THR A 137 -29.84 -23.59 30.21
N THR A 138 -30.58 -22.52 30.48
CA THR A 138 -31.35 -21.77 29.48
C THR A 138 -30.39 -21.06 28.52
N GLU A 139 -29.37 -20.35 29.02
CA GLU A 139 -28.38 -19.70 28.16
C GLU A 139 -27.52 -20.74 27.43
N LEU A 140 -27.14 -21.84 28.10
CA LEU A 140 -26.43 -22.94 27.45
C LEU A 140 -27.21 -23.53 26.27
N SER A 141 -28.50 -23.69 26.39
CA SER A 141 -29.36 -24.26 25.33
C SER A 141 -29.46 -23.37 24.10
N LYS A 142 -29.20 -22.04 24.24
CA LYS A 142 -29.14 -21.10 23.12
C LYS A 142 -27.82 -21.22 22.34
N VAL A 143 -26.75 -21.61 23.05
CA VAL A 143 -25.36 -21.64 22.49
C VAL A 143 -24.99 -23.06 22.03
N LYS A 144 -25.42 -24.09 22.75
CA LYS A 144 -25.11 -25.50 22.44
C LYS A 144 -25.99 -26.01 21.33
N SER A 145 -25.44 -26.16 20.14
CA SER A 145 -26.18 -26.55 18.93
C SER A 145 -26.15 -28.04 18.61
N SER A 146 -25.19 -28.80 19.12
CA SER A 146 -24.97 -30.21 18.79
C SER A 146 -24.37 -30.98 19.98
N PRO A 147 -24.49 -32.34 20.01
CA PRO A 147 -23.81 -33.16 21.00
C PRO A 147 -22.29 -33.04 20.89
N VAL A 148 -21.60 -33.13 22.02
CA VAL A 148 -20.15 -33.07 22.16
C VAL A 148 -19.52 -34.39 21.73
N ASN A 149 -19.15 -34.53 20.48
CA ASN A 149 -18.58 -35.75 19.90
C ASN A 149 -17.08 -35.63 19.56
N SER A 150 -16.47 -34.46 19.77
CA SER A 150 -15.03 -34.20 19.58
C SER A 150 -14.40 -33.82 20.90
N ASP A 151 -13.07 -33.88 20.96
CA ASP A 151 -12.26 -33.47 22.11
C ASP A 151 -12.10 -31.93 22.21
N ASN A 152 -12.50 -31.17 21.19
CA ASN A 152 -12.50 -29.70 21.17
C ASN A 152 -13.84 -29.13 20.65
N PRO A 153 -14.98 -29.31 21.36
CA PRO A 153 -16.30 -28.86 20.94
C PRO A 153 -16.48 -27.34 21.05
N GLU A 154 -15.68 -26.67 21.86
CA GLU A 154 -15.85 -25.26 22.20
C GLU A 154 -15.49 -24.32 21.06
N GLY A 155 -14.74 -24.79 20.06
CA GLY A 155 -14.53 -24.12 18.79
C GLY A 155 -15.80 -23.97 17.94
N THR A 156 -16.83 -24.74 18.23
CA THR A 156 -18.11 -24.73 17.48
C THR A 156 -19.23 -23.97 18.17
N TYR A 157 -19.04 -23.53 19.42
CA TYR A 157 -20.03 -22.74 20.16
C TYR A 157 -19.89 -21.26 19.81
N ASP A 158 -21.00 -20.58 19.51
CA ASP A 158 -21.08 -19.17 19.14
C ASP A 158 -20.19 -18.87 17.92
N ALA A 159 -20.26 -19.77 16.93
CA ALA A 159 -19.34 -19.79 15.79
C ALA A 159 -19.43 -18.52 14.95
N LEU A 160 -20.62 -17.93 14.81
CA LEU A 160 -20.81 -16.67 14.09
C LEU A 160 -20.04 -15.51 14.74
N SER A 161 -20.10 -15.37 16.06
CA SER A 161 -19.38 -14.30 16.77
C SER A 161 -17.87 -14.48 16.76
N LYS A 162 -17.40 -15.73 16.68
CA LYS A 162 -15.95 -16.05 16.64
C LYS A 162 -15.33 -15.90 15.27
N TYR A 163 -16.07 -16.26 14.23
CA TYR A 163 -15.57 -16.38 12.86
C TYR A 163 -16.24 -15.41 11.88
N GLY A 164 -17.00 -14.44 12.39
CA GLY A 164 -17.65 -13.45 11.57
C GLY A 164 -17.91 -12.15 12.31
N THR A 165 -18.13 -11.11 11.54
CA THR A 165 -18.45 -9.76 12.02
C THR A 165 -19.84 -9.38 11.54
N ASP A 166 -20.74 -8.98 12.44
CA ASP A 166 -22.06 -8.47 12.09
C ASP A 166 -21.94 -7.01 11.60
N LEU A 167 -22.08 -6.82 10.30
CA LEU A 167 -22.00 -5.50 9.66
C LEU A 167 -23.20 -4.63 10.02
N VAL A 168 -24.38 -5.21 10.25
CA VAL A 168 -25.59 -4.44 10.64
C VAL A 168 -25.45 -3.91 12.06
N ARG A 169 -24.86 -4.68 12.97
CA ARG A 169 -24.53 -4.21 14.31
C ARG A 169 -23.53 -3.07 14.25
N ARG A 170 -22.42 -3.24 13.52
CA ARG A 170 -21.41 -2.18 13.35
C ARG A 170 -21.99 -0.92 12.71
N ALA A 171 -22.92 -1.08 11.76
CA ALA A 171 -23.63 0.06 11.17
C ALA A 171 -24.50 0.78 12.22
N ARG A 172 -25.14 0.07 13.17
CA ARG A 172 -25.90 0.68 14.28
C ARG A 172 -25.01 1.40 15.27
N GLU A 173 -23.80 0.88 15.49
CA GLU A 173 -22.78 1.45 16.37
C GLU A 173 -22.00 2.58 15.68
N ASN A 174 -22.36 2.92 14.41
CA ASN A 174 -21.71 3.93 13.56
C ASN A 174 -20.21 3.71 13.33
N GLU A 175 -19.77 2.46 13.36
CA GLU A 175 -18.37 2.06 13.16
C GLU A 175 -18.00 1.89 11.67
N LEU A 176 -18.98 1.85 10.76
CA LEU A 176 -18.74 1.69 9.32
C LEU A 176 -18.55 3.02 8.62
N ASP A 177 -17.64 3.06 7.68
CA ASP A 177 -17.41 4.23 6.84
C ASP A 177 -18.61 4.54 5.95
N PRO A 178 -18.87 5.82 5.63
CA PRO A 178 -19.96 6.18 4.72
C PRO A 178 -19.68 5.67 3.30
N VAL A 179 -20.64 4.96 2.71
CA VAL A 179 -20.50 4.42 1.36
C VAL A 179 -21.09 5.41 0.35
N ILE A 180 -20.26 5.88 -0.55
CA ILE A 180 -20.58 6.93 -1.52
C ILE A 180 -20.37 6.38 -2.94
N GLY A 181 -21.26 6.75 -3.87
CA GLY A 181 -21.11 6.44 -5.29
C GLY A 181 -21.41 4.99 -5.70
N ARG A 182 -21.95 4.15 -4.79
CA ARG A 182 -22.27 2.73 -5.05
C ARG A 182 -23.77 2.40 -5.02
N ASP A 183 -24.62 3.39 -5.20
CA ASP A 183 -26.07 3.23 -5.11
C ASP A 183 -26.65 2.24 -6.11
N ASN A 184 -26.13 2.20 -7.33
CA ASN A 184 -26.62 1.32 -8.39
C ASN A 184 -26.27 -0.14 -8.08
N GLU A 185 -25.05 -0.40 -7.63
CA GLU A 185 -24.60 -1.73 -7.28
C GLU A 185 -25.37 -2.26 -6.05
N ILE A 186 -25.55 -1.43 -5.02
CA ILE A 186 -26.34 -1.80 -3.82
C ILE A 186 -27.79 -2.11 -4.22
N ARG A 187 -28.44 -1.29 -5.08
CA ARG A 187 -29.80 -1.58 -5.59
C ARG A 187 -29.85 -2.88 -6.38
N ASN A 188 -28.82 -3.19 -7.18
CA ASN A 188 -28.71 -4.45 -7.90
C ASN A 188 -28.59 -5.62 -6.94
N VAL A 189 -27.75 -5.51 -5.90
CA VAL A 189 -27.62 -6.53 -4.84
C VAL A 189 -28.97 -6.77 -4.16
N ILE A 190 -29.68 -5.72 -3.74
CA ILE A 190 -31.01 -5.79 -3.14
C ILE A 190 -32.01 -6.52 -4.08
N ARG A 191 -31.99 -6.15 -5.36
CA ARG A 191 -32.86 -6.77 -6.37
C ARG A 191 -32.57 -8.26 -6.53
N ILE A 192 -31.30 -8.65 -6.53
CA ILE A 192 -30.89 -10.05 -6.66
C ILE A 192 -31.28 -10.84 -5.41
N LEU A 193 -31.02 -10.33 -4.22
CA LEU A 193 -31.40 -10.97 -2.94
C LEU A 193 -32.93 -11.19 -2.84
N SER A 194 -33.74 -10.35 -3.47
CA SER A 194 -35.20 -10.46 -3.48
C SER A 194 -35.74 -11.45 -4.55
N ARG A 195 -34.88 -12.09 -5.35
CA ARG A 195 -35.31 -13.08 -6.37
C ARG A 195 -35.65 -14.42 -5.76
N LYS A 196 -36.52 -15.18 -6.44
CA LYS A 196 -36.86 -16.57 -6.04
C LYS A 196 -35.73 -17.56 -6.36
N THR A 197 -34.92 -17.29 -7.40
CA THR A 197 -33.83 -18.16 -7.85
C THR A 197 -32.66 -17.27 -8.27
N LYS A 198 -31.42 -17.78 -8.23
CA LYS A 198 -30.19 -17.00 -8.46
C LYS A 198 -30.17 -15.74 -7.58
N ASN A 199 -30.48 -15.93 -6.31
CA ASN A 199 -30.66 -14.88 -5.32
C ASN A 199 -29.39 -14.59 -4.51
N ASN A 200 -28.25 -15.10 -4.94
CA ASN A 200 -26.96 -14.83 -4.32
C ASN A 200 -26.13 -13.94 -5.27
N PRO A 201 -25.95 -12.66 -4.98
CA PRO A 201 -25.07 -11.78 -5.78
C PRO A 201 -23.61 -12.12 -5.57
N VAL A 202 -22.83 -12.00 -6.62
CA VAL A 202 -21.36 -12.01 -6.55
C VAL A 202 -20.86 -10.69 -7.12
N LEU A 203 -20.15 -9.92 -6.30
CA LEU A 203 -19.50 -8.68 -6.66
C LEU A 203 -18.21 -9.01 -7.39
N ILE A 204 -18.10 -8.61 -8.65
CA ILE A 204 -16.97 -8.92 -9.51
C ILE A 204 -16.29 -7.61 -9.89
N GLY A 205 -15.02 -7.48 -9.60
CA GLY A 205 -14.24 -6.29 -9.94
C GLY A 205 -12.80 -6.43 -9.50
N GLU A 206 -11.96 -5.51 -9.94
CA GLU A 206 -10.55 -5.48 -9.60
C GLU A 206 -10.33 -5.27 -8.08
N PRO A 207 -9.15 -5.61 -7.55
CA PRO A 207 -8.81 -5.32 -6.14
C PRO A 207 -8.88 -3.81 -5.87
N GLY A 208 -9.38 -3.42 -4.69
CA GLY A 208 -9.39 -2.01 -4.28
C GLY A 208 -10.52 -1.14 -4.88
N VAL A 209 -11.42 -1.70 -5.72
CA VAL A 209 -12.54 -0.91 -6.28
C VAL A 209 -13.72 -0.70 -5.31
N GLY A 210 -13.66 -1.23 -4.09
CA GLY A 210 -14.69 -1.04 -3.06
C GLY A 210 -15.80 -2.09 -3.07
N LYS A 211 -15.50 -3.35 -3.38
CA LYS A 211 -16.49 -4.47 -3.32
C LYS A 211 -17.06 -4.67 -1.92
N THR A 212 -16.22 -4.64 -0.90
CA THR A 212 -16.61 -4.80 0.51
C THR A 212 -17.51 -3.66 0.98
N ALA A 213 -17.23 -2.43 0.54
CA ALA A 213 -18.04 -1.25 0.83
C ALA A 213 -19.51 -1.39 0.38
N ILE A 214 -19.79 -2.16 -0.69
CA ILE A 214 -21.16 -2.41 -1.14
C ILE A 214 -21.97 -3.24 -0.09
N ALA A 215 -21.32 -4.21 0.55
CA ALA A 215 -21.95 -4.98 1.61
C ALA A 215 -22.17 -4.13 2.88
N GLU A 216 -21.21 -3.26 3.22
CA GLU A 216 -21.33 -2.30 4.30
C GLU A 216 -22.42 -1.26 4.03
N GLY A 217 -22.50 -0.73 2.81
CA GLY A 217 -23.57 0.17 2.40
C GLY A 217 -24.96 -0.46 2.43
N LEU A 218 -25.06 -1.75 2.10
CA LEU A 218 -26.30 -2.49 2.29
C LEU A 218 -26.68 -2.61 3.77
N ALA A 219 -25.70 -2.87 4.64
CA ALA A 219 -25.92 -2.92 6.09
C ALA A 219 -26.41 -1.57 6.64
N GLN A 220 -25.82 -0.46 6.20
CA GLN A 220 -26.27 0.90 6.55
C GLN A 220 -27.71 1.17 6.07
N ARG A 221 -28.09 0.73 4.86
CA ARG A 221 -29.47 0.87 4.36
C ARG A 221 -30.45 0.01 5.13
N ILE A 222 -30.07 -1.18 5.58
CA ILE A 222 -30.90 -2.01 6.46
C ILE A 222 -31.19 -1.27 7.77
N VAL A 223 -30.19 -0.68 8.40
CA VAL A 223 -30.34 0.09 9.64
C VAL A 223 -31.26 1.31 9.43
N LYS A 224 -31.10 2.01 8.31
CA LYS A 224 -31.95 3.18 7.93
C LYS A 224 -33.36 2.78 7.48
N GLY A 225 -33.64 1.48 7.30
CA GLY A 225 -34.91 0.99 6.79
C GLY A 225 -35.14 1.24 5.29
N ASP A 226 -34.12 1.66 4.55
CA ASP A 226 -34.17 1.94 3.09
C ASP A 226 -33.96 0.65 2.27
N VAL A 227 -34.71 -0.38 2.62
CA VAL A 227 -34.69 -1.69 1.95
C VAL A 227 -36.12 -2.28 1.92
N PRO A 228 -36.42 -3.21 1.00
CA PRO A 228 -37.69 -3.91 0.99
C PRO A 228 -38.00 -4.62 2.30
N GLU A 229 -39.27 -4.79 2.63
CA GLU A 229 -39.73 -5.45 3.88
C GLU A 229 -39.00 -6.76 4.19
N GLY A 230 -38.73 -7.60 3.18
CA GLY A 230 -38.10 -8.91 3.37
C GLY A 230 -36.59 -8.81 3.76
N LEU A 231 -36.00 -7.61 3.80
CA LEU A 231 -34.60 -7.38 4.17
C LEU A 231 -34.44 -6.53 5.44
N LYS A 232 -35.50 -5.90 5.97
CA LYS A 232 -35.40 -4.97 7.11
C LYS A 232 -34.89 -5.61 8.40
N ASP A 233 -35.27 -6.86 8.65
CA ASP A 233 -34.91 -7.58 9.87
C ASP A 233 -33.72 -8.53 9.69
N LYS A 234 -33.00 -8.43 8.58
CA LYS A 234 -31.85 -9.28 8.30
C LYS A 234 -30.56 -8.69 8.82
N SER A 235 -29.69 -9.57 9.31
CA SER A 235 -28.29 -9.25 9.60
C SER A 235 -27.38 -9.67 8.46
N ILE A 236 -26.28 -8.95 8.26
CA ILE A 236 -25.22 -9.30 7.30
C ILE A 236 -23.99 -9.69 8.11
N PHE A 237 -23.56 -10.94 8.00
CA PHE A 237 -22.34 -11.42 8.62
C PHE A 237 -21.21 -11.53 7.60
N SER A 238 -20.14 -10.78 7.84
CA SER A 238 -18.87 -10.92 7.09
C SER A 238 -18.06 -12.06 7.67
N LEU A 239 -17.80 -13.08 6.87
CA LEU A 239 -17.04 -14.28 7.28
C LEU A 239 -15.54 -13.98 7.28
N ASP A 240 -14.88 -14.23 8.41
CA ASP A 240 -13.43 -14.12 8.53
C ASP A 240 -12.76 -15.46 8.22
N MET A 241 -12.24 -15.59 7.01
CA MET A 241 -11.52 -16.78 6.56
C MET A 241 -10.21 -16.99 7.33
N GLY A 242 -9.54 -15.90 7.72
CA GLY A 242 -8.31 -15.95 8.50
C GLY A 242 -8.55 -16.58 9.88
N ALA A 243 -9.59 -16.13 10.59
CA ALA A 243 -9.99 -16.68 11.89
C ALA A 243 -10.42 -18.15 11.80
N LEU A 244 -11.09 -18.55 10.72
CA LEU A 244 -11.48 -19.94 10.50
C LEU A 244 -10.28 -20.88 10.34
N ILE A 245 -9.23 -20.43 9.70
CA ILE A 245 -8.00 -21.21 9.41
C ILE A 245 -7.01 -21.12 10.57
N ALA A 246 -6.94 -19.99 11.26
CA ALA A 246 -5.98 -19.77 12.34
C ALA A 246 -6.11 -20.83 13.44
N GLY A 247 -4.97 -21.46 13.79
CA GLY A 247 -4.91 -22.49 14.82
C GLY A 247 -5.52 -23.84 14.44
N ALA A 248 -6.09 -24.03 13.25
CA ALA A 248 -6.54 -25.32 12.77
C ALA A 248 -5.32 -26.19 12.37
N LYS A 249 -5.01 -27.19 13.19
CA LYS A 249 -3.87 -28.13 12.93
C LYS A 249 -4.20 -29.14 11.85
N TYR A 250 -5.46 -29.47 11.64
CA TYR A 250 -5.94 -30.47 10.71
C TYR A 250 -7.11 -29.95 9.87
N ARG A 251 -7.22 -30.45 8.65
CA ARG A 251 -8.32 -30.15 7.71
C ARG A 251 -9.73 -30.31 8.33
N GLY A 252 -9.93 -31.33 9.17
CA GLY A 252 -11.21 -31.60 9.82
C GLY A 252 -11.68 -30.47 10.74
N GLU A 253 -10.78 -29.78 11.41
CA GLU A 253 -11.11 -28.69 12.34
C GLU A 253 -11.69 -27.47 11.61
N PHE A 254 -11.13 -27.10 10.46
CA PHE A 254 -11.68 -26.04 9.60
C PHE A 254 -13.09 -26.40 9.08
N GLU A 255 -13.27 -27.65 8.60
CA GLU A 255 -14.56 -28.12 8.11
C GLU A 255 -15.61 -28.13 9.22
N GLU A 256 -15.25 -28.50 10.46
CA GLU A 256 -16.12 -28.45 11.62
C GLU A 256 -16.53 -27.03 12.01
N ARG A 257 -15.57 -26.09 12.03
CA ARG A 257 -15.82 -24.65 12.30
C ARG A 257 -16.76 -24.05 11.26
N LEU A 258 -16.49 -24.28 9.98
CA LEU A 258 -17.35 -23.80 8.90
C LEU A 258 -18.75 -24.43 8.96
N LYS A 259 -18.88 -25.74 9.25
CA LYS A 259 -20.17 -26.39 9.48
C LYS A 259 -20.92 -25.75 10.63
N ALA A 260 -20.25 -25.41 11.73
CA ALA A 260 -20.90 -24.78 12.89
C ALA A 260 -21.46 -23.40 12.49
N VAL A 261 -20.70 -22.57 11.79
CA VAL A 261 -21.15 -21.27 11.25
C VAL A 261 -22.37 -21.46 10.34
N LEU A 262 -22.31 -22.40 9.40
CA LEU A 262 -23.40 -22.66 8.46
C LEU A 262 -24.66 -23.21 9.16
N GLU A 263 -24.52 -23.99 10.22
CA GLU A 263 -25.66 -24.48 11.02
C GLU A 263 -26.32 -23.36 11.84
N GLU A 264 -25.57 -22.41 12.37
CA GLU A 264 -26.12 -21.23 13.02
C GLU A 264 -26.92 -20.38 12.03
N ILE A 265 -26.36 -20.14 10.84
CA ILE A 265 -27.06 -19.42 9.76
C ILE A 265 -28.35 -20.14 9.37
N ARG A 266 -28.33 -21.46 9.24
CA ARG A 266 -29.55 -22.27 8.93
C ARG A 266 -30.62 -22.12 9.99
N LYS A 267 -30.23 -22.08 11.29
CA LYS A 267 -31.17 -21.93 12.42
C LYS A 267 -31.82 -20.54 12.46
N SER A 268 -31.21 -19.52 11.87
CA SER A 268 -31.79 -18.18 11.75
C SER A 268 -32.94 -18.10 10.76
N GLU A 269 -33.32 -19.23 10.10
CA GLU A 269 -34.44 -19.33 9.13
C GLU A 269 -34.38 -18.22 8.05
N GLY A 270 -33.16 -17.89 7.59
CA GLY A 270 -32.91 -16.87 6.58
C GLY A 270 -32.83 -15.43 7.12
N GLY A 271 -32.76 -15.26 8.44
CA GLY A 271 -32.51 -13.95 9.09
C GLY A 271 -31.09 -13.42 8.85
N ILE A 272 -30.14 -14.26 8.41
CA ILE A 272 -28.76 -13.91 8.22
C ILE A 272 -28.38 -14.02 6.74
N ILE A 273 -27.70 -13.00 6.23
CA ILE A 273 -27.04 -12.99 4.92
C ILE A 273 -25.54 -13.11 5.18
N LEU A 274 -24.91 -14.11 4.59
CA LEU A 274 -23.47 -14.32 4.71
C LEU A 274 -22.72 -13.50 3.64
N PHE A 275 -21.84 -12.62 4.05
CA PHE A 275 -20.90 -11.97 3.15
C PHE A 275 -19.57 -12.74 3.17
N ILE A 276 -19.08 -13.11 1.99
CA ILE A 276 -17.82 -13.82 1.82
C ILE A 276 -16.95 -13.00 0.89
N ASP A 277 -15.95 -12.35 1.47
CA ASP A 277 -14.91 -11.74 0.67
C ASP A 277 -13.96 -12.83 0.13
N GLU A 278 -13.36 -12.60 -1.02
CA GLU A 278 -12.54 -13.58 -1.72
C GLU A 278 -13.24 -14.96 -1.85
N LEU A 279 -14.48 -14.97 -2.33
CA LEU A 279 -15.31 -16.19 -2.46
C LEU A 279 -14.58 -17.36 -3.12
N HIS A 280 -13.61 -17.07 -4.00
CA HIS A 280 -12.78 -18.07 -4.67
C HIS A 280 -11.94 -18.91 -3.70
N THR A 281 -11.58 -18.39 -2.53
CA THR A 281 -10.78 -19.10 -1.53
C THR A 281 -11.54 -20.31 -0.96
N ILE A 282 -12.86 -20.19 -0.82
CA ILE A 282 -13.74 -21.27 -0.35
C ILE A 282 -14.03 -22.28 -1.46
N VAL A 283 -14.21 -21.79 -2.71
CA VAL A 283 -14.67 -22.61 -3.83
C VAL A 283 -13.51 -23.26 -4.58
N GLY A 284 -12.35 -22.61 -4.62
CA GLY A 284 -11.18 -23.02 -5.42
C GLY A 284 -10.18 -23.91 -4.72
N ALA A 285 -10.24 -24.02 -3.42
CA ALA A 285 -9.25 -24.71 -2.60
C ALA A 285 -9.15 -26.25 -2.83
N GLY A 286 -10.00 -26.85 -3.67
CA GLY A 286 -10.10 -28.30 -3.86
C GLY A 286 -9.30 -28.93 -4.98
N LYS A 287 -8.48 -28.20 -5.75
CA LYS A 287 -7.82 -28.75 -6.96
C LYS A 287 -6.35 -29.15 -6.81
N THR A 288 -5.72 -28.82 -5.71
CA THR A 288 -4.36 -29.31 -5.38
C THR A 288 -4.48 -30.42 -4.33
N GLU A 289 -3.70 -31.50 -4.47
CA GLU A 289 -3.67 -32.60 -3.48
C GLU A 289 -3.39 -32.01 -2.07
N GLY A 290 -4.39 -32.05 -1.20
CA GLY A 290 -4.32 -31.55 0.17
C GLY A 290 -5.05 -30.23 0.46
N SER A 291 -5.70 -29.58 -0.53
CA SER A 291 -6.43 -28.33 -0.33
C SER A 291 -7.87 -28.56 0.14
N MET A 292 -8.39 -27.59 0.90
CA MET A 292 -9.73 -27.64 1.55
C MET A 292 -10.83 -27.41 0.51
N ASP A 293 -11.79 -28.34 0.38
CA ASP A 293 -12.96 -28.14 -0.49
C ASP A 293 -14.19 -27.75 0.34
N ALA A 294 -14.20 -26.52 0.83
CA ALA A 294 -15.35 -25.96 1.54
C ALA A 294 -16.55 -25.70 0.60
N GLY A 295 -16.32 -25.64 -0.70
CA GLY A 295 -17.38 -25.50 -1.69
C GLY A 295 -18.44 -26.62 -1.60
N ASN A 296 -18.04 -27.84 -1.27
CA ASN A 296 -18.96 -28.96 -1.13
C ASN A 296 -19.91 -28.83 0.08
N LEU A 297 -19.57 -28.02 1.06
CA LEU A 297 -20.44 -27.70 2.20
C LEU A 297 -21.48 -26.62 1.86
N LEU A 298 -21.08 -25.61 1.06
CA LEU A 298 -21.95 -24.51 0.65
C LEU A 298 -22.96 -24.92 -0.43
N LYS A 299 -22.54 -25.71 -1.42
CA LYS A 299 -23.36 -26.10 -2.57
C LYS A 299 -24.73 -26.66 -2.21
N PRO A 300 -24.89 -27.60 -1.24
CA PRO A 300 -26.19 -28.13 -0.86
C PRO A 300 -27.10 -27.07 -0.24
N MET A 301 -26.58 -26.19 0.60
CA MET A 301 -27.35 -25.15 1.29
C MET A 301 -27.82 -24.06 0.33
N LEU A 302 -26.93 -23.62 -0.59
CA LEU A 302 -27.26 -22.71 -1.68
C LEU A 302 -28.31 -23.34 -2.62
N ALA A 303 -28.23 -24.66 -2.86
CA ALA A 303 -29.19 -25.38 -3.70
C ALA A 303 -30.57 -25.44 -3.11
N ARG A 304 -30.70 -25.58 -1.80
CA ARG A 304 -31.98 -25.67 -1.08
C ARG A 304 -32.55 -24.29 -0.72
N GLY A 305 -31.79 -23.20 -0.89
CA GLY A 305 -32.14 -21.83 -0.48
C GLY A 305 -32.07 -21.63 1.05
N GLU A 306 -31.36 -22.51 1.74
CA GLU A 306 -31.11 -22.42 3.20
C GLU A 306 -30.03 -21.38 3.55
N LEU A 307 -29.24 -20.97 2.58
CA LEU A 307 -28.17 -19.96 2.69
C LEU A 307 -28.41 -18.85 1.70
N HIS A 308 -28.41 -17.61 2.18
CA HIS A 308 -28.28 -16.38 1.38
C HIS A 308 -26.85 -15.87 1.50
N CYS A 309 -26.20 -15.64 0.36
CA CYS A 309 -24.82 -15.26 0.33
C CYS A 309 -24.58 -14.09 -0.62
N ILE A 310 -23.73 -13.14 -0.21
CA ILE A 310 -23.10 -12.13 -1.06
C ILE A 310 -21.64 -12.52 -1.17
N GLY A 311 -21.15 -12.81 -2.36
CA GLY A 311 -19.73 -13.08 -2.61
C GLY A 311 -19.03 -11.86 -3.18
N ALA A 312 -17.72 -11.74 -2.96
CA ALA A 312 -16.85 -10.80 -3.65
C ALA A 312 -15.64 -11.54 -4.22
N THR A 313 -15.22 -11.21 -5.43
CA THR A 313 -14.07 -11.85 -6.10
C THR A 313 -13.61 -10.99 -7.30
N THR A 314 -12.49 -11.34 -7.90
CA THR A 314 -12.06 -10.75 -9.17
C THR A 314 -12.72 -11.43 -10.38
N LEU A 315 -12.64 -10.80 -11.55
CA LEU A 315 -13.23 -11.36 -12.79
C LEU A 315 -12.55 -12.68 -13.18
N ASP A 316 -11.23 -12.75 -13.07
CA ASP A 316 -10.46 -13.93 -13.44
C ASP A 316 -10.73 -15.11 -12.51
N GLU A 317 -10.85 -14.85 -11.22
CA GLU A 317 -11.20 -15.86 -10.20
C GLU A 317 -12.64 -16.32 -10.36
N TYR A 318 -13.56 -15.43 -10.66
CA TYR A 318 -14.94 -15.79 -10.98
C TYR A 318 -15.02 -16.75 -12.16
N ARG A 319 -14.35 -16.43 -13.27
CA ARG A 319 -14.28 -17.31 -14.47
C ARG A 319 -13.62 -18.65 -14.17
N LYS A 320 -12.57 -18.65 -13.37
CA LYS A 320 -11.77 -19.84 -13.08
C LYS A 320 -12.48 -20.81 -12.13
N TYR A 321 -13.17 -20.30 -11.10
CA TYR A 321 -13.67 -21.11 -9.99
C TYR A 321 -15.19 -21.19 -9.91
N ILE A 322 -15.95 -20.18 -10.31
CA ILE A 322 -17.39 -20.12 -10.16
C ILE A 322 -18.10 -20.45 -11.48
N GLU A 323 -17.74 -19.81 -12.56
CA GLU A 323 -18.37 -19.99 -13.88
C GLU A 323 -18.16 -21.42 -14.44
N LYS A 324 -17.03 -22.05 -14.12
CA LYS A 324 -16.75 -23.44 -14.51
C LYS A 324 -17.51 -24.49 -13.71
N ASP A 325 -18.10 -24.11 -12.59
CA ASP A 325 -18.89 -25.01 -11.74
C ASP A 325 -20.38 -24.78 -11.98
N ALA A 326 -21.01 -25.67 -12.76
CA ALA A 326 -22.40 -25.55 -13.14
C ALA A 326 -23.41 -25.49 -11.96
N ALA A 327 -23.03 -25.96 -10.75
CA ALA A 327 -23.86 -25.89 -9.56
C ALA A 327 -23.83 -24.47 -8.95
N LEU A 328 -22.68 -23.80 -8.98
CA LEU A 328 -22.49 -22.45 -8.47
C LEU A 328 -22.99 -21.40 -9.46
N GLU A 329 -22.68 -21.54 -10.74
CA GLU A 329 -23.12 -20.64 -11.82
C GLU A 329 -24.64 -20.46 -11.84
N ARG A 330 -25.40 -21.55 -11.56
CA ARG A 330 -26.87 -21.51 -11.50
C ARG A 330 -27.41 -20.83 -10.24
N ARG A 331 -26.58 -20.54 -9.24
CA ARG A 331 -27.00 -20.00 -7.94
C ARG A 331 -26.52 -18.56 -7.71
N PHE A 332 -25.39 -18.23 -8.27
CA PHE A 332 -24.82 -16.92 -8.17
C PHE A 332 -25.20 -16.03 -9.37
N GLN A 333 -25.40 -14.75 -9.11
CA GLN A 333 -25.67 -13.74 -10.12
C GLN A 333 -24.55 -12.69 -10.05
N PRO A 334 -23.78 -12.49 -11.13
CA PRO A 334 -22.72 -11.49 -11.15
C PRO A 334 -23.28 -10.06 -11.08
N VAL A 335 -22.60 -9.22 -10.31
CA VAL A 335 -22.75 -7.77 -10.24
C VAL A 335 -21.37 -7.18 -10.49
N GLN A 336 -21.20 -6.53 -11.62
CA GLN A 336 -19.94 -5.89 -11.97
C GLN A 336 -19.75 -4.64 -11.12
N VAL A 337 -18.53 -4.48 -10.60
CA VAL A 337 -18.10 -3.34 -9.80
C VAL A 337 -16.90 -2.75 -10.51
N ASP A 338 -17.15 -1.70 -11.25
CA ASP A 338 -16.12 -1.01 -12.02
C ASP A 338 -15.31 -0.03 -11.14
N GLU A 339 -14.12 0.32 -11.59
CA GLU A 339 -13.32 1.38 -11.00
C GLU A 339 -14.11 2.71 -11.06
N PRO A 340 -14.23 3.45 -9.93
CA PRO A 340 -14.91 4.74 -9.94
C PRO A 340 -14.12 5.77 -10.76
N SER A 341 -14.83 6.78 -11.27
CA SER A 341 -14.19 7.92 -11.91
C SER A 341 -13.37 8.75 -10.91
N VAL A 342 -12.49 9.63 -11.42
CA VAL A 342 -11.75 10.56 -10.56
C VAL A 342 -12.73 11.47 -9.77
N GLU A 343 -13.81 11.90 -10.39
CA GLU A 343 -14.83 12.77 -9.77
C GLU A 343 -15.58 12.03 -8.65
N ASP A 344 -15.96 10.75 -8.89
CA ASP A 344 -16.56 9.91 -7.86
C ASP A 344 -15.58 9.66 -6.72
N THR A 345 -14.31 9.42 -7.03
CA THR A 345 -13.26 9.22 -6.02
C THR A 345 -13.06 10.45 -5.14
N ILE A 346 -13.05 11.66 -5.72
CA ILE A 346 -13.00 12.90 -4.95
C ILE A 346 -14.19 12.99 -3.99
N SER A 347 -15.39 12.61 -4.45
CA SER A 347 -16.59 12.60 -3.63
C SER A 347 -16.48 11.59 -2.48
N ILE A 348 -15.91 10.41 -2.74
CA ILE A 348 -15.64 9.38 -1.72
C ILE A 348 -14.65 9.92 -0.69
N LEU A 349 -13.52 10.50 -1.13
CA LEU A 349 -12.51 11.05 -0.24
C LEU A 349 -13.06 12.19 0.65
N ARG A 350 -13.90 13.05 0.09
CA ARG A 350 -14.61 14.10 0.86
C ARG A 350 -15.51 13.51 1.95
N GLY A 351 -16.17 12.41 1.67
CA GLY A 351 -16.98 11.72 2.66
C GLY A 351 -16.19 11.01 3.76
N LEU A 352 -14.97 10.61 3.46
CA LEU A 352 -14.07 9.96 4.43
C LEU A 352 -13.22 10.98 5.21
N LYS A 353 -13.10 12.22 4.74
CA LYS A 353 -12.22 13.26 5.25
C LYS A 353 -12.30 13.42 6.77
N GLU A 354 -13.50 13.62 7.31
CA GLU A 354 -13.70 13.90 8.75
C GLU A 354 -13.16 12.75 9.62
N ARG A 355 -13.39 11.49 9.21
CA ARG A 355 -12.91 10.32 9.94
C ARG A 355 -11.40 10.22 9.95
N TYR A 356 -10.73 10.49 8.82
CA TYR A 356 -9.28 10.52 8.75
C TYR A 356 -8.69 11.68 9.57
N GLU A 357 -9.33 12.86 9.54
CA GLU A 357 -8.94 14.00 10.37
C GLU A 357 -9.02 13.69 11.86
N VAL A 358 -10.09 13.01 12.32
CA VAL A 358 -10.26 12.62 13.71
C VAL A 358 -9.27 11.53 14.13
N TYR A 359 -9.12 10.51 13.27
CA TYR A 359 -8.23 9.37 13.55
C TYR A 359 -6.77 9.82 13.71
N HIS A 360 -6.24 10.56 12.75
CA HIS A 360 -4.86 11.02 12.76
C HIS A 360 -4.66 12.28 13.59
N GLY A 361 -5.68 13.10 13.76
CA GLY A 361 -5.60 14.40 14.45
C GLY A 361 -4.91 15.47 13.63
N VAL A 362 -5.12 15.46 12.31
CA VAL A 362 -4.58 16.39 11.33
C VAL A 362 -5.72 17.02 10.53
N ARG A 363 -5.46 18.12 9.83
CA ARG A 363 -6.41 18.73 8.89
C ARG A 363 -6.09 18.29 7.47
N ILE A 364 -7.10 18.12 6.63
CA ILE A 364 -6.92 17.76 5.22
C ILE A 364 -7.53 18.86 4.36
N HIS A 365 -6.73 19.49 3.51
CA HIS A 365 -7.24 20.45 2.54
C HIS A 365 -7.98 19.74 1.40
N ASP A 366 -9.02 20.40 0.84
CA ASP A 366 -9.76 19.85 -0.29
C ASP A 366 -8.86 19.62 -1.51
N ASN A 367 -7.89 20.51 -1.72
CA ASN A 367 -6.90 20.35 -2.78
C ASN A 367 -6.06 19.09 -2.64
N ALA A 368 -5.77 18.65 -1.42
CA ALA A 368 -5.07 17.38 -1.18
C ALA A 368 -5.92 16.17 -1.63
N LEU A 369 -7.22 16.19 -1.40
CA LEU A 369 -8.14 15.14 -1.86
C LEU A 369 -8.23 15.10 -3.38
N VAL A 370 -8.34 16.27 -4.00
CA VAL A 370 -8.31 16.39 -5.47
C VAL A 370 -6.99 15.90 -6.03
N ALA A 371 -5.86 16.29 -5.42
CA ALA A 371 -4.55 15.83 -5.80
C ALA A 371 -4.40 14.32 -5.62
N ALA A 372 -4.86 13.75 -4.51
CA ALA A 372 -4.80 12.30 -4.26
C ALA A 372 -5.53 11.50 -5.35
N ALA A 373 -6.74 11.91 -5.74
CA ALA A 373 -7.51 11.26 -6.79
C ALA A 373 -6.86 11.42 -8.17
N THR A 374 -6.44 12.64 -8.53
CA THR A 374 -5.89 12.93 -9.87
C THR A 374 -4.50 12.38 -10.06
N LEU A 375 -3.60 12.56 -9.06
CA LEU A 375 -2.23 12.08 -9.15
C LEU A 375 -2.16 10.56 -9.06
N SER A 376 -2.96 9.91 -8.19
CA SER A 376 -3.00 8.46 -8.13
C SER A 376 -3.52 7.85 -9.44
N ASN A 377 -4.56 8.43 -10.03
CA ASN A 377 -5.08 7.95 -11.31
C ASN A 377 -4.05 8.08 -12.44
N ARG A 378 -3.28 9.17 -12.43
CA ARG A 378 -2.29 9.46 -13.48
C ARG A 378 -0.97 8.70 -13.30
N TYR A 379 -0.49 8.55 -12.06
CA TYR A 379 0.89 8.10 -11.79
C TYR A 379 0.98 6.69 -11.20
N ILE A 380 -0.11 6.13 -10.64
CA ILE A 380 -0.15 4.80 -10.06
C ILE A 380 -1.04 3.91 -10.93
N SER A 381 -0.42 3.12 -11.82
CA SER A 381 -1.12 2.31 -12.82
C SER A 381 -1.34 0.85 -12.39
N ASP A 382 -0.68 0.39 -11.34
CA ASP A 382 -0.73 -0.99 -10.83
C ASP A 382 -1.81 -1.23 -9.77
N ARG A 383 -2.53 -0.18 -9.37
CA ARG A 383 -3.61 -0.18 -8.38
C ARG A 383 -4.82 0.59 -8.91
N PHE A 384 -5.99 0.35 -8.33
CA PHE A 384 -7.26 0.92 -8.79
C PHE A 384 -7.82 1.96 -7.80
N LEU A 385 -8.60 2.90 -8.33
CA LEU A 385 -9.39 3.80 -7.52
C LEU A 385 -10.58 3.05 -6.87
N PRO A 386 -11.06 3.46 -5.68
CA PRO A 386 -10.57 4.61 -4.88
C PRO A 386 -9.41 4.25 -3.96
N ASP A 387 -9.05 2.97 -3.81
CA ASP A 387 -8.12 2.45 -2.81
C ASP A 387 -6.76 3.18 -2.84
N LYS A 388 -6.13 3.29 -4.03
CA LYS A 388 -4.86 4.00 -4.18
C LYS A 388 -4.90 5.47 -3.75
N ALA A 389 -6.04 6.14 -3.91
CA ALA A 389 -6.21 7.53 -3.49
C ALA A 389 -6.46 7.65 -1.99
N ILE A 390 -7.21 6.70 -1.41
CA ILE A 390 -7.44 6.59 0.03
C ILE A 390 -6.12 6.36 0.75
N ASP A 391 -5.31 5.40 0.28
CA ASP A 391 -4.00 5.10 0.86
C ASP A 391 -3.04 6.29 0.82
N LEU A 392 -3.06 7.10 -0.26
CA LEU A 392 -2.27 8.33 -0.32
C LEU A 392 -2.66 9.33 0.77
N VAL A 393 -3.96 9.50 1.00
CA VAL A 393 -4.47 10.40 2.04
C VAL A 393 -4.11 9.86 3.42
N ASP A 394 -4.27 8.56 3.64
CA ASP A 394 -3.92 7.91 4.91
C ASP A 394 -2.43 8.04 5.23
N GLU A 395 -1.55 7.75 4.26
CA GLU A 395 -0.10 7.89 4.43
C GLU A 395 0.30 9.36 4.66
N ALA A 396 -0.33 10.31 3.97
CA ALA A 396 -0.07 11.73 4.17
C ALA A 396 -0.45 12.19 5.59
N CYS A 397 -1.62 11.76 6.07
CA CYS A 397 -2.05 12.02 7.45
C CYS A 397 -1.09 11.39 8.47
N ALA A 398 -0.67 10.15 8.23
CA ALA A 398 0.28 9.45 9.10
C ALA A 398 1.67 10.13 9.10
N LEU A 399 2.13 10.63 7.95
CA LEU A 399 3.37 11.40 7.84
C LEU A 399 3.33 12.65 8.70
N ILE A 400 2.32 13.50 8.49
CA ILE A 400 2.13 14.73 9.27
C ILE A 400 1.98 14.41 10.76
N ARG A 401 1.21 13.38 11.12
CA ARG A 401 1.09 12.95 12.52
C ARG A 401 2.44 12.57 13.12
N THR A 402 3.27 11.85 12.37
CA THR A 402 4.61 11.47 12.81
C THR A 402 5.51 12.71 12.98
N GLU A 403 5.39 13.70 12.12
CA GLU A 403 6.11 14.97 12.23
C GLU A 403 5.68 15.77 13.46
N ILE A 404 4.37 15.84 13.76
CA ILE A 404 3.83 16.48 14.98
C ILE A 404 4.37 15.80 16.25
N ASP A 405 4.43 14.46 16.25
CA ASP A 405 4.89 13.70 17.40
C ASP A 405 6.41 13.67 17.54
N SER A 406 7.14 13.96 16.46
CA SER A 406 8.60 13.98 16.43
C SER A 406 9.13 15.37 16.79
N MET A 407 10.32 15.41 17.38
CA MET A 407 11.01 16.68 17.63
C MET A 407 11.42 17.30 16.28
N PRO A 408 11.11 18.60 16.03
CA PRO A 408 11.51 19.29 14.81
C PRO A 408 13.03 19.22 14.58
N ALA A 409 13.44 19.14 13.31
CA ALA A 409 14.85 18.98 12.94
C ALA A 409 15.75 20.08 13.54
N GLU A 410 15.29 21.30 13.52
CA GLU A 410 16.02 22.45 14.11
C GLU A 410 16.28 22.27 15.61
N LEU A 411 15.29 21.74 16.33
CA LEU A 411 15.39 21.51 17.77
C LEU A 411 16.31 20.30 18.06
N ASP A 412 16.24 19.25 17.23
CA ASP A 412 17.13 18.09 17.35
C ASP A 412 18.60 18.46 17.05
N ASP A 413 18.84 19.32 16.08
CA ASP A 413 20.19 19.81 15.75
C ASP A 413 20.78 20.61 16.92
N ILE A 414 20.01 21.50 17.54
CA ILE A 414 20.44 22.23 18.74
C ILE A 414 20.72 21.24 19.87
N ARG A 415 19.87 20.25 20.11
CA ARG A 415 20.07 19.19 21.09
C ARG A 415 21.36 18.42 20.88
N ARG A 416 21.65 18.03 19.64
CA ARG A 416 22.90 17.33 19.30
C ARG A 416 24.11 18.20 19.53
N ARG A 417 24.02 19.50 19.21
CA ARG A 417 25.09 20.46 19.44
C ARG A 417 25.35 20.69 20.92
N ILE A 418 24.30 20.81 21.74
CA ILE A 418 24.40 20.84 23.20
C ILE A 418 25.10 19.58 23.71
N MET A 419 24.72 18.40 23.27
CA MET A 419 25.33 17.13 23.69
C MET A 419 26.83 17.07 23.33
N GLN A 420 27.21 17.53 22.14
CA GLN A 420 28.61 17.60 21.75
C GLN A 420 29.43 18.55 22.65
N MET A 421 28.85 19.73 22.93
CA MET A 421 29.51 20.71 23.80
C MET A 421 29.58 20.25 25.26
N GLU A 422 28.59 19.50 25.76
CA GLU A 422 28.64 18.90 27.10
C GLU A 422 29.75 17.84 27.20
N ILE A 423 29.98 17.06 26.13
CA ILE A 423 31.09 16.10 26.08
C ILE A 423 32.44 16.86 26.10
N GLU A 424 32.59 17.96 25.32
CA GLU A 424 33.77 18.81 25.32
C GLU A 424 33.98 19.45 26.70
N GLU A 425 32.93 19.97 27.35
CA GLU A 425 32.98 20.51 28.68
C GLU A 425 33.50 19.52 29.75
N MET A 426 32.97 18.27 29.68
CA MET A 426 33.44 17.19 30.55
C MET A 426 34.89 16.82 30.34
N ALA A 427 35.40 16.95 29.12
CA ALA A 427 36.83 16.71 28.79
C ALA A 427 37.68 17.84 29.33
N LEU A 428 37.32 19.11 29.06
CA LEU A 428 38.05 20.28 29.48
C LEU A 428 38.10 20.49 31.01
N LYS A 429 37.03 20.06 31.70
CA LYS A 429 37.02 20.07 33.20
C LYS A 429 38.09 19.18 33.87
N LYS A 430 38.66 18.23 33.10
CA LYS A 430 39.73 17.35 33.59
C LYS A 430 41.12 17.90 33.37
N GLU A 431 41.24 18.96 32.56
CA GLU A 431 42.53 19.59 32.25
C GLU A 431 42.77 20.82 33.14
N GLU A 432 44.03 21.05 33.56
CA GLU A 432 44.38 22.10 34.49
C GLU A 432 45.16 23.26 33.86
N ASP A 433 45.44 23.20 32.52
CA ASP A 433 46.17 24.24 31.84
C ASP A 433 45.36 25.51 31.60
N LYS A 434 46.06 26.66 31.40
CA LYS A 434 45.42 27.96 31.29
C LYS A 434 44.57 28.08 30.02
N LEU A 435 44.98 27.51 28.93
CA LEU A 435 44.23 27.53 27.63
C LEU A 435 42.93 26.76 27.71
N SER A 436 42.94 25.58 28.35
CA SER A 436 41.74 24.77 28.58
C SER A 436 40.74 25.48 29.49
N ARG A 437 41.18 26.25 30.49
CA ARG A 437 40.27 27.05 31.32
C ARG A 437 39.61 28.19 30.55
N GLU A 438 40.38 28.95 29.77
CA GLU A 438 39.83 30.03 28.93
C GLU A 438 38.83 29.46 27.86
N ARG A 439 39.10 28.28 27.32
CA ARG A 439 38.19 27.58 26.39
C ARG A 439 36.94 27.09 27.12
N LEU A 440 37.09 26.58 28.34
CA LEU A 440 35.99 26.12 29.19
C LEU A 440 35.01 27.25 29.50
N GLU A 441 35.49 28.43 29.89
CA GLU A 441 34.63 29.59 30.20
C GLU A 441 33.80 29.99 28.93
N LYS A 442 34.43 30.09 27.77
CA LYS A 442 33.72 30.39 26.52
C LYS A 442 32.68 29.32 26.16
N LEU A 443 33.08 28.05 26.30
CA LEU A 443 32.19 26.92 26.00
C LEU A 443 30.98 26.91 26.93
N GLN A 444 31.16 27.24 28.21
CA GLN A 444 30.06 27.33 29.16
C GLN A 444 29.09 28.46 28.82
N GLU A 445 29.60 29.63 28.38
CA GLU A 445 28.74 30.73 27.91
C GLU A 445 27.97 30.35 26.64
N GLU A 446 28.62 29.74 25.64
CA GLU A 446 27.98 29.24 24.43
C GLU A 446 26.92 28.17 24.77
N LEU A 447 27.24 27.24 25.68
CA LEU A 447 26.35 26.16 26.09
C LEU A 447 25.14 26.68 26.86
N ALA A 448 25.30 27.71 27.72
CA ALA A 448 24.18 28.38 28.41
C ALA A 448 23.24 29.03 27.41
N ASN A 449 23.77 29.77 26.42
CA ASN A 449 22.98 30.43 25.39
C ASN A 449 22.20 29.40 24.52
N LEU A 450 22.84 28.29 24.13
CA LEU A 450 22.19 27.24 23.38
C LEU A 450 21.12 26.49 24.19
N LYS A 451 21.34 26.29 25.47
CA LYS A 451 20.33 25.70 26.37
C LYS A 451 19.12 26.62 26.55
N ASP A 452 19.33 27.92 26.64
CA ASP A 452 18.22 28.88 26.72
C ASP A 452 17.42 28.89 25.43
N GLN A 453 18.07 28.91 24.27
CA GLN A 453 17.42 28.79 22.95
C GLN A 453 16.64 27.47 22.83
N PHE A 454 17.25 26.35 23.21
CA PHE A 454 16.60 25.05 23.21
C PHE A 454 15.34 25.02 24.06
N ASN A 455 15.41 25.56 25.28
CA ASN A 455 14.27 25.59 26.22
C ASN A 455 13.14 26.49 25.71
N GLU A 456 13.46 27.63 25.10
CA GLU A 456 12.47 28.54 24.50
C GLU A 456 11.77 27.85 23.32
N MET A 457 12.54 27.28 22.38
CA MET A 457 11.98 26.57 21.23
C MET A 457 11.20 25.32 21.64
N LYS A 458 11.69 24.57 22.62
CA LYS A 458 11.01 23.39 23.17
C LYS A 458 9.67 23.75 23.80
N SER A 459 9.62 24.79 24.62
CA SER A 459 8.39 25.27 25.25
C SER A 459 7.37 25.72 24.19
N ARG A 460 7.83 26.37 23.14
CA ARG A 460 6.99 26.77 22.01
C ARG A 460 6.42 25.56 21.29
N TRP A 461 7.26 24.57 20.92
CA TRP A 461 6.85 23.33 20.28
C TRP A 461 5.85 22.53 21.14
N GLU A 462 6.10 22.38 22.44
CA GLU A 462 5.18 21.71 23.38
C GLU A 462 3.82 22.43 23.48
N ALA A 463 3.80 23.76 23.43
CA ALA A 463 2.58 24.52 23.41
C ALA A 463 1.80 24.39 22.09
N GLU A 464 2.49 24.32 20.94
CA GLU A 464 1.89 24.08 19.64
C GLU A 464 1.31 22.66 19.58
N LYS A 465 2.05 21.66 20.01
CA LYS A 465 1.60 20.25 20.06
C LYS A 465 0.35 20.10 20.93
N SER A 466 0.33 20.70 22.12
CA SER A 466 -0.84 20.69 23.02
C SER A 466 -2.07 21.32 22.35
N SER A 467 -1.89 22.36 21.56
CA SER A 467 -3.00 23.02 20.84
C SER A 467 -3.60 22.08 19.78
N VAL A 468 -2.77 21.33 19.04
CA VAL A 468 -3.22 20.33 18.07
C VAL A 468 -3.95 19.18 18.77
N GLU A 469 -3.45 18.71 19.91
CA GLU A 469 -4.10 17.65 20.69
C GLU A 469 -5.48 18.08 21.22
N ASP A 470 -5.64 19.35 21.63
CA ASP A 470 -6.93 19.89 22.05
C ASP A 470 -7.94 19.91 20.90
N VAL A 471 -7.55 20.34 19.70
CA VAL A 471 -8.39 20.30 18.51
C VAL A 471 -8.81 18.87 18.18
N LYS A 472 -7.88 17.93 18.23
CA LYS A 472 -8.17 16.50 18.01
C LYS A 472 -9.20 15.96 19.01
N ARG A 473 -9.04 16.26 20.28
CA ARG A 473 -9.96 15.84 21.35
C ARG A 473 -11.36 16.39 21.11
N LEU A 474 -11.48 17.67 20.78
CA LEU A 474 -12.77 18.32 20.51
C LEU A 474 -13.45 17.72 19.27
N LYS A 475 -12.72 17.46 18.18
CA LYS A 475 -13.26 16.77 16.99
C LYS A 475 -13.78 15.37 17.34
N GLY A 476 -13.03 14.60 18.13
CA GLY A 476 -13.46 13.28 18.60
C GLY A 476 -14.71 13.32 19.51
N GLU A 477 -14.87 14.36 20.33
CA GLU A 477 -16.07 14.57 21.15
C GLU A 477 -17.27 14.92 20.26
N ILE A 478 -17.10 15.75 19.23
CA ILE A 478 -18.14 16.09 18.25
C ILE A 478 -18.60 14.85 17.46
N GLU A 479 -17.66 14.03 16.98
CA GLU A 479 -18.00 12.78 16.25
C GLU A 479 -18.81 11.81 17.13
N ARG A 480 -18.41 11.64 18.38
CA ARG A 480 -19.19 10.86 19.37
C ARG A 480 -20.58 11.45 19.59
N MET A 481 -20.67 12.77 19.68
CA MET A 481 -21.95 13.45 19.84
C MET A 481 -22.87 13.24 18.63
N HIS A 482 -22.32 13.25 17.40
CA HIS A 482 -23.09 12.93 16.19
C HIS A 482 -23.60 11.48 16.22
N ALA A 483 -22.76 10.52 16.61
CA ALA A 483 -23.16 9.13 16.78
C ALA A 483 -24.27 8.96 17.85
N ASP A 484 -24.15 9.68 18.98
CA ASP A 484 -25.16 9.65 20.04
C ASP A 484 -26.48 10.25 19.58
N ILE A 485 -26.46 11.32 18.80
CA ILE A 485 -27.66 11.93 18.20
C ILE A 485 -28.34 10.93 17.24
N GLU A 486 -27.59 10.30 16.37
CA GLU A 486 -28.12 9.34 15.40
C GLU A 486 -28.71 8.11 16.12
N THR A 487 -28.02 7.60 17.14
CA THR A 487 -28.48 6.49 17.99
C THR A 487 -29.77 6.86 18.75
N ALA A 488 -29.84 8.06 19.33
CA ALA A 488 -31.02 8.54 20.00
C ALA A 488 -32.21 8.72 19.04
N GLN A 489 -31.98 9.15 17.80
CA GLN A 489 -33.02 9.23 16.77
C GLN A 489 -33.52 7.84 16.35
N LEU A 490 -32.63 6.88 16.17
CA LEU A 490 -32.99 5.48 15.84
C LEU A 490 -33.79 4.80 16.96
N ASN A 491 -33.49 5.14 18.22
CA ASN A 491 -34.21 4.63 19.41
C ASN A 491 -35.47 5.43 19.73
N TYR A 492 -35.88 6.40 18.90
CA TYR A 492 -37.03 7.27 19.12
C TYR A 492 -36.92 8.15 20.39
N GLU A 493 -35.72 8.38 20.92
CA GLU A 493 -35.44 9.26 22.06
C GLU A 493 -35.31 10.73 21.61
N TYR A 494 -36.38 11.27 21.07
CA TYR A 494 -36.36 12.61 20.43
C TYR A 494 -35.99 13.75 21.35
N GLU A 495 -36.34 13.71 22.66
CA GLU A 495 -35.93 14.74 23.61
C GLU A 495 -34.42 14.77 23.83
N LYS A 496 -33.80 13.58 23.97
CA LYS A 496 -32.37 13.45 24.10
C LYS A 496 -31.66 13.91 22.81
N ALA A 497 -32.12 13.46 21.67
CA ALA A 497 -31.59 13.87 20.37
C ALA A 497 -31.68 15.37 20.15
N ALA A 498 -32.80 15.99 20.52
CA ALA A 498 -32.99 17.43 20.42
C ALA A 498 -32.04 18.20 21.35
N ARG A 499 -31.86 17.75 22.60
CA ARG A 499 -30.94 18.37 23.54
C ARG A 499 -29.49 18.30 23.01
N LEU A 500 -29.03 17.11 22.61
CA LEU A 500 -27.68 16.92 22.07
C LEU A 500 -27.46 17.80 20.85
N LYS A 501 -28.43 17.82 19.90
CA LYS A 501 -28.30 18.54 18.62
C LYS A 501 -28.37 20.06 18.75
N TYR A 502 -29.24 20.59 19.63
CA TYR A 502 -29.50 22.03 19.68
C TYR A 502 -28.83 22.73 20.88
N SER A 503 -28.32 21.99 21.88
CA SER A 503 -27.64 22.57 23.04
C SER A 503 -26.18 22.20 23.09
N ASP A 504 -25.90 20.91 23.11
CA ASP A 504 -24.58 20.42 23.49
C ASP A 504 -23.60 20.46 22.29
N LEU A 505 -24.08 20.05 21.07
CA LEU A 505 -23.28 20.09 19.85
C LEU A 505 -22.82 21.50 19.47
N PRO A 506 -23.69 22.54 19.42
CA PRO A 506 -23.25 23.90 19.09
C PRO A 506 -22.25 24.48 20.09
N ALA A 507 -22.31 24.04 21.36
CA ALA A 507 -21.34 24.47 22.38
C ALA A 507 -19.94 23.88 22.11
N LEU A 508 -19.85 22.61 21.68
CA LEU A 508 -18.61 21.97 21.28
C LEU A 508 -18.06 22.54 19.97
N GLU A 509 -18.93 22.77 18.98
CA GLU A 509 -18.54 23.41 17.70
C GLU A 509 -17.95 24.80 17.92
N LYS A 510 -18.52 25.58 18.85
CA LYS A 510 -17.97 26.88 19.22
C LYS A 510 -16.60 26.75 19.89
N GLN A 511 -16.43 25.79 20.81
CA GLN A 511 -15.13 25.53 21.43
C GLN A 511 -14.08 25.11 20.43
N LEU A 512 -14.47 24.27 19.45
CA LEU A 512 -13.60 23.85 18.33
C LEU A 512 -13.19 25.06 17.50
N ALA A 513 -14.14 25.91 17.08
CA ALA A 513 -13.84 27.11 16.29
C ALA A 513 -12.89 28.06 17.04
N GLU A 514 -13.08 28.26 18.37
CA GLU A 514 -12.17 29.07 19.19
C GLU A 514 -10.78 28.43 19.32
N ALA A 515 -10.69 27.11 19.37
CA ALA A 515 -9.41 26.37 19.40
C ALA A 515 -8.69 26.46 18.05
N GLU A 516 -9.43 26.31 16.95
CA GLU A 516 -8.89 26.43 15.58
C GLU A 516 -8.40 27.85 15.29
N GLU A 517 -9.16 28.88 15.69
CA GLU A 517 -8.74 30.28 15.53
C GLU A 517 -7.46 30.60 16.34
N ARG A 518 -7.34 30.06 17.54
CA ARG A 518 -6.11 30.18 18.36
C ARG A 518 -4.90 29.48 17.71
N ALA A 519 -5.13 28.32 17.05
CA ALA A 519 -4.11 27.62 16.30
C ALA A 519 -3.69 28.41 15.04
N GLU A 520 -4.65 28.96 14.29
CA GLU A 520 -4.38 29.74 13.08
C GLU A 520 -3.64 31.06 13.34
N GLN A 521 -3.98 31.80 14.42
CA GLN A 521 -3.28 33.03 14.78
C GLN A 521 -1.79 32.81 15.12
N LYS A 522 -1.41 31.60 15.52
CA LYS A 522 -0.02 31.19 15.77
C LYS A 522 0.73 30.74 14.54
N ASN A 523 0.04 30.40 13.45
CA ASN A 523 0.59 29.69 12.30
C ASN A 523 1.55 30.50 11.39
N GLN A 524 1.68 31.83 11.51
CA GLN A 524 2.61 32.59 10.65
C GLN A 524 4.11 32.29 10.91
N ASN A 525 4.44 31.53 11.95
CA ASN A 525 5.78 31.03 12.26
C ASN A 525 5.74 29.70 13.03
N SER A 526 4.79 28.80 12.73
CA SER A 526 4.65 27.53 13.43
C SER A 526 5.80 26.58 13.11
N MET A 527 6.28 25.86 14.13
CA MET A 527 7.27 24.80 13.99
C MET A 527 6.62 23.45 13.63
N VAL A 528 5.28 23.37 13.75
CA VAL A 528 4.48 22.15 13.54
C VAL A 528 3.52 22.39 12.39
N HIS A 529 3.64 21.57 11.35
CA HIS A 529 2.64 21.49 10.27
C HIS A 529 1.57 20.47 10.66
N ASP A 530 0.31 20.91 10.74
CA ASP A 530 -0.84 20.08 11.12
C ASP A 530 -1.79 19.79 9.96
N THR A 531 -1.41 20.20 8.76
CA THR A 531 -2.31 20.23 7.60
C THR A 531 -1.72 19.44 6.44
N VAL A 532 -2.51 18.51 5.88
CA VAL A 532 -2.20 17.80 4.65
C VAL A 532 -2.59 18.65 3.45
N THR A 533 -1.63 18.97 2.60
CA THR A 533 -1.78 19.74 1.37
C THR A 533 -1.46 18.90 0.13
N GLU A 534 -1.53 19.49 -1.03
CA GLU A 534 -1.13 18.87 -2.29
C GLU A 534 0.37 18.51 -2.31
N GLU A 535 1.20 19.23 -1.55
CA GLU A 535 2.65 18.98 -1.50
C GLU A 535 2.98 17.64 -0.85
N GLU A 536 2.34 17.31 0.27
CA GLU A 536 2.52 16.02 0.96
C GLU A 536 2.06 14.87 0.07
N ILE A 537 0.88 15.00 -0.55
CA ILE A 537 0.37 13.99 -1.49
C ILE A 537 1.35 13.78 -2.65
N SER A 538 1.82 14.87 -3.27
CA SER A 538 2.77 14.79 -4.39
C SER A 538 4.12 14.19 -3.96
N GLY A 539 4.57 14.49 -2.73
CA GLY A 539 5.77 13.89 -2.14
C GLY A 539 5.65 12.39 -1.92
N ILE A 540 4.47 11.90 -1.53
CA ILE A 540 4.23 10.46 -1.37
C ILE A 540 4.15 9.77 -2.74
N VAL A 541 3.42 10.35 -3.69
CA VAL A 541 3.37 9.83 -5.07
C VAL A 541 4.78 9.74 -5.65
N ALA A 542 5.61 10.75 -5.41
CA ALA A 542 7.02 10.73 -5.85
C ALA A 542 7.82 9.58 -5.20
N ARG A 543 7.60 9.29 -3.92
CA ARG A 543 8.25 8.15 -3.25
C ARG A 543 7.80 6.80 -3.79
N TRP A 544 6.52 6.63 -4.05
CA TRP A 544 5.97 5.36 -4.55
C TRP A 544 6.35 5.08 -5.99
N THR A 545 6.32 6.12 -6.83
CA THR A 545 6.56 5.98 -8.28
C THR A 545 8.00 6.24 -8.70
N GLY A 546 8.79 6.88 -7.83
CA GLY A 546 10.13 7.36 -8.17
C GLY A 546 10.15 8.60 -9.08
N ILE A 547 8.99 9.26 -9.28
CA ILE A 547 8.82 10.43 -10.15
C ILE A 547 8.78 11.67 -9.26
N PRO A 548 9.59 12.71 -9.50
CA PRO A 548 9.59 13.92 -8.69
C PRO A 548 8.36 14.82 -8.95
N VAL A 549 7.19 14.35 -8.55
CA VAL A 549 5.87 14.98 -8.83
C VAL A 549 5.77 16.41 -8.29
N ALA A 550 6.38 16.70 -7.14
CA ALA A 550 6.37 18.03 -6.54
C ALA A 550 7.02 19.11 -7.44
N ARG A 551 8.01 18.73 -8.24
CA ARG A 551 8.63 19.63 -9.24
C ARG A 551 7.86 19.73 -10.54
N LEU A 552 6.95 18.80 -10.79
CA LEU A 552 6.15 18.75 -12.02
C LEU A 552 5.00 19.77 -12.02
N MET A 553 4.51 20.20 -10.84
CA MET A 553 3.28 21.01 -10.75
C MET A 553 3.51 22.50 -11.07
N GLU A 554 4.60 23.13 -10.65
CA GLU A 554 4.82 24.57 -10.90
C GLU A 554 5.81 24.85 -12.05
N GLY A 555 6.83 24.00 -12.23
CA GLY A 555 7.86 24.19 -13.26
C GLY A 555 7.59 23.46 -14.59
N GLU A 556 6.59 22.57 -14.66
CA GLU A 556 6.38 21.72 -15.84
C GLU A 556 5.97 22.54 -17.08
N ARG A 557 5.09 23.50 -16.91
CA ARG A 557 4.67 24.38 -18.02
C ARG A 557 5.84 25.22 -18.55
N GLU A 558 6.61 25.80 -17.67
CA GLU A 558 7.78 26.61 -18.04
C GLU A 558 8.90 25.75 -18.64
N LYS A 559 9.19 24.61 -18.03
CA LYS A 559 10.18 23.66 -18.57
C LYS A 559 9.81 23.13 -19.96
N ILE A 560 8.53 22.83 -20.18
CA ILE A 560 8.03 22.32 -21.47
C ILE A 560 8.03 23.44 -22.52
N LEU A 561 7.71 24.68 -22.14
CA LEU A 561 7.78 25.82 -23.05
C LEU A 561 9.21 26.15 -23.49
N HIS A 562 10.21 25.89 -22.64
CA HIS A 562 11.63 26.09 -22.92
C HIS A 562 12.40 24.76 -23.07
N LEU A 563 11.68 23.69 -23.48
CA LEU A 563 12.29 22.36 -23.64
C LEU A 563 13.40 22.33 -24.66
N ASP A 564 13.27 23.09 -25.76
CA ASP A 564 14.28 23.27 -26.80
C ASP A 564 15.60 23.85 -26.24
N GLU A 565 15.53 24.90 -25.42
CA GLU A 565 16.68 25.49 -24.77
C GLU A 565 17.41 24.50 -23.85
N HIS A 566 16.66 23.72 -23.13
CA HIS A 566 17.22 22.70 -22.24
C HIS A 566 17.87 21.55 -23.02
N LEU A 567 17.26 21.11 -24.12
CA LEU A 567 17.82 20.07 -24.97
C LEU A 567 19.11 20.53 -25.66
N HIS A 568 19.14 21.77 -26.11
CA HIS A 568 20.35 22.36 -26.77
C HIS A 568 21.55 22.50 -25.83
N LYS A 569 21.35 22.53 -24.50
CA LYS A 569 22.47 22.49 -23.54
C LYS A 569 23.27 21.18 -23.61
N ARG A 570 22.67 20.10 -24.07
CA ARG A 570 23.31 18.76 -24.19
C ARG A 570 23.50 18.31 -25.62
N LEU A 571 22.64 18.73 -26.54
CA LEU A 571 22.65 18.32 -27.93
C LEU A 571 23.07 19.45 -28.82
N ILE A 572 24.15 19.28 -29.54
CA ILE A 572 24.72 20.28 -30.42
C ILE A 572 24.40 19.95 -31.89
N GLY A 573 23.98 20.96 -32.66
CA GLY A 573 23.87 20.91 -34.13
C GLY A 573 22.74 20.04 -34.68
N GLN A 574 21.66 19.84 -33.91
CA GLN A 574 20.46 19.04 -34.31
C GLN A 574 19.18 19.85 -34.11
N ASP A 575 19.17 21.12 -34.54
CA ASP A 575 18.06 22.05 -34.24
C ASP A 575 16.72 21.59 -34.75
N GLU A 576 16.65 21.02 -35.97
CA GLU A 576 15.42 20.49 -36.54
C GLU A 576 14.89 19.29 -35.71
N ALA A 577 15.80 18.44 -35.25
CA ALA A 577 15.40 17.27 -34.42
C ALA A 577 14.86 17.72 -33.08
N VAL A 578 15.49 18.68 -32.43
CA VAL A 578 15.03 19.25 -31.16
C VAL A 578 13.69 19.92 -31.33
N GLN A 579 13.53 20.76 -32.37
CA GLN A 579 12.28 21.44 -32.61
C GLN A 579 11.10 20.47 -32.84
N ARG A 580 11.23 19.47 -33.73
CA ARG A 580 10.18 18.50 -34.03
C ARG A 580 9.77 17.69 -32.80
N VAL A 581 10.73 17.26 -31.99
CA VAL A 581 10.46 16.54 -30.75
C VAL A 581 9.73 17.43 -29.76
N THR A 582 10.20 18.67 -29.58
CA THR A 582 9.56 19.64 -28.67
C THR A 582 8.13 19.93 -29.07
N GLU A 583 7.85 20.17 -30.37
CA GLU A 583 6.49 20.41 -30.86
C GLU A 583 5.55 19.22 -30.64
N ALA A 584 6.02 17.99 -30.83
CA ALA A 584 5.22 16.78 -30.60
C ALA A 584 4.88 16.62 -29.10
N ILE A 585 5.86 16.85 -28.21
CA ILE A 585 5.67 16.80 -26.77
C ILE A 585 4.72 17.91 -26.30
N LEU A 586 4.85 19.13 -26.83
CA LEU A 586 3.95 20.22 -26.52
C LEU A 586 2.49 19.89 -26.91
N ARG A 587 2.26 19.29 -28.09
CA ARG A 587 0.92 18.83 -28.53
C ARG A 587 0.33 17.82 -27.58
N SER A 588 1.13 16.86 -27.13
CA SER A 588 0.68 15.82 -26.19
C SER A 588 0.36 16.41 -24.81
N ARG A 589 1.23 17.24 -24.27
CA ARG A 589 1.05 17.85 -22.94
C ARG A 589 -0.05 18.92 -22.90
N ALA A 590 -0.36 19.56 -24.02
CA ALA A 590 -1.52 20.44 -24.15
C ALA A 590 -2.86 19.69 -24.18
N GLY A 591 -2.86 18.35 -24.17
CA GLY A 591 -4.09 17.55 -24.21
C GLY A 591 -4.76 17.52 -25.58
N ILE A 592 -4.06 17.91 -26.65
CA ILE A 592 -4.60 17.94 -28.02
C ILE A 592 -4.38 16.58 -28.73
N ALA A 593 -3.38 15.82 -28.29
CA ALA A 593 -3.09 14.48 -28.81
C ALA A 593 -4.07 13.43 -28.24
N ASP A 594 -4.16 12.28 -28.92
CA ASP A 594 -4.99 11.16 -28.45
C ASP A 594 -4.51 10.65 -27.09
N PRO A 595 -5.36 10.66 -26.04
CA PRO A 595 -4.98 10.24 -24.69
C PRO A 595 -4.67 8.75 -24.58
N ASN A 596 -5.01 7.94 -25.58
CA ASN A 596 -4.75 6.50 -25.61
C ASN A 596 -3.39 6.14 -26.21
N ARG A 597 -2.62 7.10 -26.71
CA ARG A 597 -1.31 6.88 -27.32
C ARG A 597 -0.16 7.27 -26.37
N PRO A 598 1.08 6.80 -26.60
CA PRO A 598 2.25 7.30 -25.90
C PRO A 598 2.40 8.82 -26.00
N ILE A 599 3.14 9.45 -25.06
CA ILE A 599 3.41 10.90 -25.07
C ILE A 599 3.99 11.36 -26.42
N GLY A 600 4.86 10.53 -27.01
CA GLY A 600 5.43 10.76 -28.32
C GLY A 600 6.08 9.49 -28.86
N SER A 601 6.10 9.36 -30.16
CA SER A 601 6.68 8.22 -30.89
C SER A 601 7.54 8.70 -32.05
N PHE A 602 8.85 8.44 -31.97
CA PHE A 602 9.84 9.03 -32.85
C PHE A 602 10.72 7.98 -33.54
N LEU A 603 10.99 8.15 -34.80
CA LEU A 603 12.02 7.38 -35.51
C LEU A 603 13.21 8.31 -35.84
N PHE A 604 14.36 8.04 -35.22
CA PHE A 604 15.61 8.78 -35.43
C PHE A 604 16.48 8.10 -36.50
N LEU A 605 16.65 8.76 -37.60
CA LEU A 605 17.47 8.27 -38.71
C LEU A 605 18.78 9.04 -38.85
N GLY A 606 19.86 8.39 -39.13
CA GLY A 606 21.12 9.07 -39.39
C GLY A 606 22.37 8.25 -39.05
N PRO A 607 23.56 8.74 -39.36
CA PRO A 607 24.79 8.04 -39.08
C PRO A 607 25.04 7.76 -37.59
N THR A 608 26.00 6.90 -37.33
CA THR A 608 26.38 6.63 -35.94
C THR A 608 27.08 7.84 -35.30
N GLY A 609 26.86 8.12 -34.05
CA GLY A 609 27.58 9.13 -33.29
C GLY A 609 27.18 10.61 -33.54
N VAL A 610 25.98 10.85 -34.09
CA VAL A 610 25.43 12.20 -34.35
C VAL A 610 24.51 12.71 -33.22
N GLY A 611 24.29 11.93 -32.14
CA GLY A 611 23.54 12.38 -30.98
C GLY A 611 22.14 11.72 -30.78
N LYS A 612 21.73 10.70 -31.56
CA LYS A 612 20.42 10.04 -31.43
C LYS A 612 20.12 9.54 -30.00
N THR A 613 21.06 8.80 -29.43
CA THR A 613 20.94 8.29 -28.05
C THR A 613 21.09 9.40 -27.01
N GLU A 614 21.84 10.45 -27.30
CA GLU A 614 21.99 11.58 -26.38
C GLU A 614 20.71 12.40 -26.27
N LEU A 615 19.99 12.60 -27.39
CA LEU A 615 18.68 13.23 -27.36
C LEU A 615 17.69 12.41 -26.50
N ALA A 616 17.70 11.09 -26.60
CA ALA A 616 16.86 10.22 -25.77
C ALA A 616 17.17 10.40 -24.27
N LYS A 617 18.47 10.51 -23.91
CA LYS A 617 18.89 10.77 -22.52
C LYS A 617 18.51 12.17 -22.05
N ALA A 618 18.71 13.18 -22.90
CA ALA A 618 18.34 14.55 -22.60
C ALA A 618 16.83 14.68 -22.37
N LEU A 619 16.01 13.98 -23.16
CA LEU A 619 14.57 13.91 -22.97
C LEU A 619 14.18 13.24 -21.65
N ALA A 620 14.82 12.14 -21.30
CA ALA A 620 14.59 11.47 -20.02
C ALA A 620 14.92 12.39 -18.83
N GLU A 621 16.05 13.13 -18.91
CA GLU A 621 16.43 14.09 -17.88
C GLU A 621 15.46 15.28 -17.81
N CYS A 622 15.08 15.86 -18.93
CA CYS A 622 14.21 17.04 -18.97
C CYS A 622 12.77 16.74 -18.53
N LEU A 623 12.21 15.58 -18.95
CA LEU A 623 10.81 15.26 -18.73
C LEU A 623 10.56 14.37 -17.51
N PHE A 624 11.56 13.60 -17.08
CA PHE A 624 11.48 12.65 -15.98
C PHE A 624 12.55 12.87 -14.91
N ASP A 625 13.25 14.02 -14.96
CA ASP A 625 14.27 14.52 -14.03
C ASP A 625 15.46 13.55 -13.75
N ASP A 626 15.58 12.45 -14.49
CA ASP A 626 16.70 11.51 -14.36
C ASP A 626 16.99 10.85 -15.71
N GLU A 627 18.24 10.97 -16.18
CA GLU A 627 18.69 10.29 -17.40
C GLU A 627 18.64 8.76 -17.33
N ARG A 628 18.47 8.18 -16.11
CA ARG A 628 18.30 6.73 -15.87
C ARG A 628 16.86 6.26 -16.11
N ASN A 629 15.93 7.18 -16.33
CA ASN A 629 14.56 6.85 -16.70
C ASN A 629 14.44 6.54 -18.21
N ILE A 630 15.36 5.69 -18.67
CA ILE A 630 15.41 5.17 -20.01
C ILE A 630 15.42 3.64 -19.97
N VAL A 631 14.52 3.04 -20.73
CA VAL A 631 14.49 1.60 -20.98
C VAL A 631 15.09 1.37 -22.36
N ARG A 632 16.33 0.92 -22.40
CA ARG A 632 17.03 0.66 -23.68
C ARG A 632 16.93 -0.81 -24.05
N ILE A 633 16.47 -1.07 -25.26
CA ILE A 633 16.35 -2.40 -25.85
C ILE A 633 17.13 -2.40 -27.17
N ASP A 634 18.17 -3.22 -27.25
CA ASP A 634 18.97 -3.40 -28.45
C ASP A 634 18.33 -4.44 -29.35
N MET A 635 17.89 -4.05 -30.54
CA MET A 635 17.18 -4.93 -31.45
C MET A 635 18.06 -5.99 -32.11
N THR A 636 19.38 -5.88 -31.98
CA THR A 636 20.30 -6.96 -32.40
C THR A 636 20.10 -8.24 -31.57
N GLU A 637 19.56 -8.16 -30.35
CA GLU A 637 19.21 -9.32 -29.53
C GLU A 637 17.88 -9.98 -29.94
N TYR A 638 17.08 -9.31 -30.80
CA TYR A 638 15.72 -9.70 -31.16
C TYR A 638 15.56 -9.97 -32.66
N MET A 639 16.61 -10.48 -33.30
CA MET A 639 16.63 -10.85 -34.71
C MET A 639 15.87 -12.17 -35.00
N GLU A 640 15.75 -13.03 -33.99
CA GLU A 640 15.08 -14.33 -34.11
C GLU A 640 13.68 -14.32 -33.51
N LYS A 641 12.77 -15.13 -34.09
CA LYS A 641 11.37 -15.21 -33.62
C LYS A 641 11.23 -15.59 -32.16
N PHE A 642 12.07 -16.47 -31.64
CA PHE A 642 12.02 -16.88 -30.24
C PHE A 642 12.46 -15.76 -29.28
N SER A 643 13.31 -14.86 -29.72
CA SER A 643 13.75 -13.73 -28.92
C SER A 643 12.63 -12.71 -28.69
N VAL A 644 11.66 -12.63 -29.60
CA VAL A 644 10.51 -11.70 -29.50
C VAL A 644 9.65 -12.00 -28.27
N SER A 645 9.47 -13.27 -27.90
CA SER A 645 8.74 -13.65 -26.70
C SER A 645 9.39 -13.16 -25.41
N ARG A 646 10.69 -12.84 -25.41
CA ARG A 646 11.37 -12.23 -24.24
C ARG A 646 10.91 -10.80 -23.98
N LEU A 647 10.36 -10.09 -24.99
CA LEU A 647 9.84 -8.73 -24.79
C LEU A 647 8.55 -8.70 -23.97
N ILE A 648 7.63 -9.64 -24.22
CA ILE A 648 6.29 -9.68 -23.61
C ILE A 648 6.10 -10.85 -22.64
N GLY A 649 7.10 -11.75 -22.54
CA GLY A 649 7.08 -12.95 -21.71
C GLY A 649 6.85 -14.22 -22.51
N ALA A 650 7.31 -15.35 -21.97
CA ALA A 650 7.15 -16.66 -22.58
C ALA A 650 5.70 -17.17 -22.41
N PRO A 651 5.14 -17.90 -23.40
CA PRO A 651 3.82 -18.52 -23.25
C PRO A 651 3.77 -19.52 -22.09
N PRO A 652 2.58 -19.84 -21.56
CA PRO A 652 2.42 -20.83 -20.49
C PRO A 652 3.03 -22.18 -20.87
N GLY A 653 3.83 -22.75 -19.96
CA GLY A 653 4.51 -24.04 -20.15
C GLY A 653 5.91 -23.95 -20.75
N TYR A 654 6.41 -22.77 -21.10
CA TYR A 654 7.80 -22.58 -21.52
C TYR A 654 8.67 -22.04 -20.38
N VAL A 655 9.98 -22.31 -20.44
CA VAL A 655 10.97 -21.80 -19.48
C VAL A 655 10.98 -20.28 -19.53
N GLY A 656 10.93 -19.60 -18.36
CA GLY A 656 10.89 -18.15 -18.26
C GLY A 656 9.48 -17.53 -18.22
N TYR A 657 8.40 -18.34 -18.12
CA TYR A 657 7.03 -17.84 -17.99
C TYR A 657 6.85 -16.96 -16.74
N ASP A 658 7.43 -17.36 -15.61
CA ASP A 658 7.32 -16.66 -14.33
C ASP A 658 8.17 -15.36 -14.26
N GLU A 659 9.15 -15.20 -15.15
CA GLU A 659 10.06 -14.04 -15.16
C GLU A 659 9.42 -12.78 -15.79
N GLY A 660 8.31 -12.95 -16.55
CA GLY A 660 7.67 -11.87 -17.30
C GLY A 660 8.49 -11.41 -18.54
N GLY A 661 7.98 -10.43 -19.27
CA GLY A 661 8.67 -9.86 -20.44
C GLY A 661 9.63 -8.74 -20.07
N GLN A 662 10.79 -8.67 -20.71
CA GLN A 662 11.80 -7.64 -20.44
C GLN A 662 11.25 -6.22 -20.67
N LEU A 663 10.51 -6.00 -21.77
CA LEU A 663 9.89 -4.71 -22.07
C LEU A 663 8.74 -4.43 -21.09
N THR A 664 7.84 -5.39 -20.94
CA THR A 664 6.62 -5.22 -20.13
C THR A 664 6.94 -5.02 -18.65
N GLU A 665 7.87 -5.78 -18.07
CA GLU A 665 8.31 -5.60 -16.69
C GLU A 665 9.09 -4.31 -16.46
N ALA A 666 9.94 -3.90 -17.43
CA ALA A 666 10.69 -2.65 -17.32
C ALA A 666 9.76 -1.44 -17.31
N VAL A 667 8.75 -1.40 -18.20
CA VAL A 667 7.79 -0.30 -18.27
C VAL A 667 6.80 -0.35 -17.09
N ARG A 668 6.37 -1.54 -16.66
CA ARG A 668 5.53 -1.69 -15.47
C ARG A 668 6.21 -1.10 -14.22
N ARG A 669 7.52 -1.31 -14.07
CA ARG A 669 8.30 -0.75 -12.96
C ARG A 669 8.64 0.73 -13.14
N LYS A 670 8.72 1.22 -14.38
CA LYS A 670 9.03 2.61 -14.73
C LYS A 670 8.05 3.10 -15.79
N PRO A 671 6.78 3.37 -15.42
CA PRO A 671 5.76 3.78 -16.38
C PRO A 671 6.05 5.16 -17.01
N TYR A 672 6.88 5.97 -16.37
CA TYR A 672 7.37 7.26 -16.86
C TYR A 672 8.81 7.10 -17.31
N SER A 673 9.00 6.75 -18.57
CA SER A 673 10.33 6.49 -19.12
C SER A 673 10.40 6.75 -20.62
N VAL A 674 11.59 6.95 -21.10
CA VAL A 674 11.90 6.89 -22.54
C VAL A 674 12.21 5.44 -22.88
N VAL A 675 11.42 4.84 -23.76
CA VAL A 675 11.70 3.50 -24.26
C VAL A 675 12.44 3.63 -25.58
N LEU A 676 13.72 3.26 -25.58
CA LEU A 676 14.62 3.36 -26.70
C LEU A 676 14.84 1.98 -27.35
N PHE A 677 14.32 1.81 -28.56
CA PHE A 677 14.61 0.66 -29.41
C PHE A 677 15.79 0.99 -30.35
N ASP A 678 16.96 0.46 -30.06
CA ASP A 678 18.18 0.76 -30.79
C ASP A 678 18.36 -0.22 -31.96
N GLU A 679 18.76 0.27 -33.11
CA GLU A 679 18.95 -0.47 -34.39
C GLU A 679 17.69 -1.25 -34.83
N ILE A 680 16.53 -0.56 -34.90
CA ILE A 680 15.23 -1.15 -35.19
C ILE A 680 15.18 -1.93 -36.52
N GLU A 681 16.02 -1.61 -37.50
CA GLU A 681 16.16 -2.34 -38.76
C GLU A 681 16.66 -3.77 -38.62
N LYS A 682 17.22 -4.14 -37.44
CA LYS A 682 17.68 -5.49 -37.16
C LYS A 682 16.57 -6.38 -36.56
N ALA A 683 15.48 -5.77 -36.11
CA ALA A 683 14.41 -6.46 -35.40
C ALA A 683 13.70 -7.50 -36.29
N HIS A 684 13.27 -8.62 -35.68
CA HIS A 684 12.38 -9.57 -36.33
C HIS A 684 11.03 -8.92 -36.68
N PRO A 685 10.38 -9.28 -37.81
CA PRO A 685 9.09 -8.73 -38.24
C PRO A 685 7.99 -8.75 -37.15
N ASP A 686 7.99 -9.74 -36.26
CA ASP A 686 7.00 -9.87 -35.19
C ASP A 686 7.13 -8.76 -34.11
N VAL A 687 8.31 -8.13 -33.97
CA VAL A 687 8.52 -6.98 -33.07
C VAL A 687 7.64 -5.80 -33.50
N PHE A 688 7.49 -5.61 -34.83
CA PHE A 688 6.64 -4.52 -35.32
C PHE A 688 5.16 -4.72 -35.00
N ASN A 689 4.69 -5.95 -34.86
CA ASN A 689 3.31 -6.22 -34.44
C ASN A 689 3.09 -5.79 -32.97
N ILE A 690 4.10 -5.98 -32.10
CA ILE A 690 4.10 -5.50 -30.70
C ILE A 690 4.11 -3.97 -30.68
N LEU A 691 5.00 -3.35 -31.45
CA LEU A 691 5.09 -1.90 -31.54
C LEU A 691 3.82 -1.25 -32.08
N LEU A 692 3.17 -1.84 -33.08
CA LEU A 692 1.90 -1.36 -33.60
C LEU A 692 0.83 -1.31 -32.50
N GLN A 693 0.73 -2.32 -31.66
CA GLN A 693 -0.22 -2.33 -30.55
C GLN A 693 0.11 -1.22 -29.51
N ILE A 694 1.40 -1.02 -29.20
CA ILE A 694 1.83 0.05 -28.29
C ILE A 694 1.51 1.44 -28.87
N LEU A 695 1.79 1.64 -30.16
CA LEU A 695 1.60 2.92 -30.84
C LEU A 695 0.11 3.28 -31.05
N ASP A 696 -0.76 2.28 -31.19
CA ASP A 696 -2.21 2.50 -31.41
C ASP A 696 -2.99 2.59 -30.11
N ASP A 697 -2.82 1.60 -29.22
CA ASP A 697 -3.62 1.44 -28.02
C ASP A 697 -2.91 1.99 -26.76
N GLY A 698 -1.64 2.36 -26.84
CA GLY A 698 -0.81 2.79 -25.70
C GLY A 698 -0.67 1.72 -24.62
N ARG A 699 -0.93 0.45 -24.93
CA ARG A 699 -0.86 -0.66 -23.97
C ARG A 699 -0.54 -1.98 -24.66
N ILE A 700 -0.03 -2.92 -23.88
CA ILE A 700 0.18 -4.29 -24.33
C ILE A 700 -0.16 -5.27 -23.22
N THR A 701 -0.69 -6.44 -23.60
CA THR A 701 -0.94 -7.53 -22.64
C THR A 701 0.25 -8.47 -22.66
N ASP A 702 0.83 -8.72 -21.47
CA ASP A 702 1.93 -9.67 -21.30
C ASP A 702 1.45 -11.13 -21.41
N SER A 703 2.40 -12.07 -21.37
CA SER A 703 2.10 -13.51 -21.43
C SER A 703 1.34 -14.04 -20.22
N GLN A 704 1.31 -13.29 -19.12
CA GLN A 704 0.57 -13.61 -17.89
C GLN A 704 -0.85 -13.02 -17.89
N GLY A 705 -1.26 -12.34 -18.98
CA GLY A 705 -2.57 -11.70 -19.09
C GLY A 705 -2.66 -10.31 -18.47
N ARG A 706 -1.55 -9.74 -17.96
CA ARG A 706 -1.53 -8.41 -17.36
C ARG A 706 -1.38 -7.35 -18.44
N THR A 707 -2.18 -6.31 -18.37
CA THR A 707 -2.08 -5.16 -19.28
C THR A 707 -1.05 -4.17 -18.75
N VAL A 708 -0.05 -3.84 -19.56
CA VAL A 708 0.98 -2.85 -19.27
C VAL A 708 0.70 -1.58 -20.05
N ASP A 709 0.67 -0.44 -19.37
CA ASP A 709 0.36 0.87 -19.91
C ASP A 709 1.63 1.60 -20.38
N PHE A 710 1.60 2.10 -21.63
CA PHE A 710 2.66 2.85 -22.29
C PHE A 710 2.26 4.31 -22.54
N LYS A 711 1.08 4.76 -22.11
CA LYS A 711 0.58 6.12 -22.40
C LYS A 711 1.46 7.22 -21.82
N ASN A 712 2.18 6.91 -20.75
CA ASN A 712 3.09 7.85 -20.10
C ASN A 712 4.56 7.69 -20.55
N THR A 713 4.82 6.90 -21.60
CA THR A 713 6.17 6.69 -22.14
C THR A 713 6.38 7.52 -23.40
N ILE A 714 7.67 7.74 -23.71
CA ILE A 714 8.12 8.25 -25.00
C ILE A 714 8.82 7.12 -25.73
N ILE A 715 8.33 6.78 -26.92
CA ILE A 715 8.90 5.70 -27.74
C ILE A 715 9.88 6.31 -28.71
N ILE A 716 11.12 5.88 -28.65
CA ILE A 716 12.19 6.29 -29.57
C ILE A 716 12.76 5.07 -30.26
N LEU A 717 12.76 5.09 -31.56
CA LEU A 717 13.35 4.08 -32.41
C LEU A 717 14.58 4.70 -33.11
N THR A 718 15.73 4.05 -33.07
CA THR A 718 16.92 4.53 -33.80
C THR A 718 17.22 3.59 -34.95
N SER A 719 17.67 4.17 -36.05
CA SER A 719 18.11 3.42 -37.22
C SER A 719 19.25 4.10 -37.93
N ASN A 720 20.10 3.30 -38.55
CA ASN A 720 21.21 3.73 -39.40
C ASN A 720 20.89 3.61 -40.90
N LEU A 721 19.62 3.25 -41.24
CA LEU A 721 19.19 3.17 -42.63
C LEU A 721 19.39 4.49 -43.37
N GLY A 722 19.85 4.42 -44.61
CA GLY A 722 20.06 5.56 -45.47
C GLY A 722 21.22 6.45 -45.06
N SER A 723 22.08 6.07 -44.09
CA SER A 723 23.21 6.88 -43.63
C SER A 723 24.21 7.20 -44.73
N SER A 724 24.40 6.32 -45.71
CA SER A 724 25.27 6.58 -46.88
C SER A 724 24.76 7.75 -47.72
N TYR A 725 23.47 7.84 -47.98
CA TYR A 725 22.85 8.92 -48.74
C TYR A 725 22.98 10.27 -48.01
N LEU A 726 22.87 10.24 -46.68
CA LEU A 726 23.02 11.44 -45.84
C LEU A 726 24.46 11.94 -45.86
N LEU A 727 25.45 11.04 -45.84
CA LEU A 727 26.88 11.41 -45.85
C LEU A 727 27.32 11.95 -47.22
N GLU A 728 26.77 11.40 -48.32
CA GLU A 728 27.09 11.87 -49.69
C GLU A 728 26.31 13.13 -50.07
N GLY A 729 25.17 13.37 -49.41
CA GLY A 729 24.26 14.46 -49.73
C GLY A 729 24.39 15.71 -48.84
N ILE A 730 25.50 15.89 -48.13
CA ILE A 730 25.77 17.08 -47.29
C ILE A 730 26.28 18.22 -48.16
N GLU A 731 25.79 19.44 -47.89
CA GLU A 731 26.33 20.70 -48.42
C GLU A 731 27.35 21.30 -47.46
N GLU A 732 28.15 22.29 -47.94
CA GLU A 732 29.16 22.92 -47.08
C GLU A 732 28.60 23.60 -45.83
N ASP A 733 27.33 24.02 -45.87
CA ASP A 733 26.61 24.61 -44.75
C ASP A 733 26.01 23.58 -43.75
N GLY A 734 26.23 22.28 -44.00
CA GLY A 734 25.70 21.18 -43.19
C GLY A 734 24.22 20.84 -43.50
N SER A 735 23.60 21.44 -44.50
CA SER A 735 22.26 21.08 -44.95
C SER A 735 22.26 19.78 -45.78
N ILE A 736 21.14 19.06 -45.78
CA ILE A 736 20.97 17.82 -46.51
C ILE A 736 20.26 18.16 -47.84
N ARG A 737 20.82 17.73 -48.95
CA ARG A 737 20.16 17.92 -50.25
C ARG A 737 18.80 17.21 -50.32
N PRO A 738 17.78 17.84 -50.90
CA PRO A 738 16.44 17.22 -51.04
C PRO A 738 16.46 15.84 -51.65
N GLU A 739 17.33 15.60 -52.66
CA GLU A 739 17.48 14.30 -53.32
C GLU A 739 17.98 13.21 -52.38
N ALA A 740 18.91 13.56 -51.47
CA ALA A 740 19.39 12.62 -50.46
C ALA A 740 18.30 12.31 -49.43
N GLN A 741 17.53 13.30 -49.02
CA GLN A 741 16.39 13.10 -48.14
C GLN A 741 15.32 12.18 -48.78
N GLU A 742 15.00 12.41 -50.05
CA GLU A 742 14.07 11.54 -50.78
C GLU A 742 14.60 10.10 -50.92
N ALA A 743 15.87 9.90 -51.17
CA ALA A 743 16.53 8.60 -51.23
C ALA A 743 16.42 7.84 -49.88
N VAL A 744 16.69 8.52 -48.77
CA VAL A 744 16.53 7.96 -47.42
C VAL A 744 15.09 7.56 -47.17
N MET A 745 14.13 8.43 -47.49
CA MET A 745 12.69 8.13 -47.33
C MET A 745 12.23 6.98 -48.21
N ALA A 746 12.81 6.83 -49.42
CA ALA A 746 12.51 5.71 -50.31
C ALA A 746 13.07 4.39 -49.75
N GLU A 747 14.26 4.38 -49.16
CA GLU A 747 14.83 3.21 -48.48
C GLU A 747 14.04 2.83 -47.26
N LEU A 748 13.62 3.81 -46.47
CA LEU A 748 12.77 3.59 -45.32
C LEU A 748 11.45 2.89 -45.68
N ARG A 749 10.78 3.37 -46.74
CA ARG A 749 9.53 2.77 -47.26
C ARG A 749 9.71 1.36 -47.81
N ARG A 750 10.92 0.97 -48.19
CA ARG A 750 11.25 -0.41 -48.60
C ARG A 750 11.47 -1.31 -47.38
N SER A 751 12.05 -0.75 -46.31
CA SER A 751 12.45 -1.53 -45.11
C SER A 751 11.31 -1.71 -44.10
N PHE A 752 10.40 -0.74 -44.02
CA PHE A 752 9.31 -0.76 -43.04
C PHE A 752 7.94 -0.71 -43.74
N ARG A 753 6.96 -1.39 -43.12
CA ARG A 753 5.58 -1.39 -43.63
C ARG A 753 4.99 0.02 -43.52
N PRO A 754 4.20 0.47 -44.54
CA PRO A 754 3.56 1.80 -44.50
C PRO A 754 2.68 2.01 -43.26
N GLU A 755 1.97 0.97 -42.80
CA GLU A 755 1.14 1.01 -41.63
C GLU A 755 1.91 1.35 -40.33
N PHE A 756 3.16 0.90 -40.22
CA PHE A 756 4.04 1.22 -39.10
C PHE A 756 4.51 2.68 -39.15
N LEU A 757 4.98 3.12 -40.31
CA LEU A 757 5.48 4.49 -40.48
C LEU A 757 4.39 5.54 -40.23
N ASN A 758 3.14 5.25 -40.61
CA ASN A 758 2.00 6.15 -40.40
C ASN A 758 1.53 6.24 -38.94
N ARG A 759 2.03 5.39 -38.05
CA ARG A 759 1.69 5.41 -36.60
C ARG A 759 2.69 6.20 -35.77
N LEU A 760 3.85 6.52 -36.35
CA LEU A 760 4.84 7.36 -35.70
C LEU A 760 4.44 8.84 -35.80
N ASP A 761 4.64 9.59 -34.73
CA ASP A 761 4.34 11.01 -34.70
C ASP A 761 5.29 11.79 -35.58
N GLU A 762 6.61 11.47 -35.52
CA GLU A 762 7.60 12.15 -36.35
C GLU A 762 8.73 11.20 -36.78
N ILE A 763 9.20 11.36 -38.03
CA ILE A 763 10.41 10.75 -38.56
C ILE A 763 11.46 11.84 -38.66
N ILE A 764 12.54 11.70 -37.91
CA ILE A 764 13.54 12.76 -37.70
C ILE A 764 14.87 12.34 -38.28
N LEU A 765 15.40 13.18 -39.21
CA LEU A 765 16.68 13.00 -39.83
C LEU A 765 17.75 13.73 -39.02
N PHE A 766 18.71 12.98 -38.49
CA PHE A 766 19.88 13.55 -37.82
C PHE A 766 20.94 13.92 -38.84
N ARG A 767 21.37 15.17 -38.80
CA ARG A 767 22.39 15.69 -39.68
C ARG A 767 23.79 15.22 -39.23
N PRO A 768 24.71 14.94 -40.15
CA PRO A 768 26.11 14.77 -39.82
C PRO A 768 26.68 16.01 -39.15
N LEU A 769 27.66 15.82 -38.26
CA LEU A 769 28.22 16.89 -37.46
C LEU A 769 29.24 17.73 -38.26
N THR A 770 29.14 19.07 -38.16
CA THR A 770 30.13 20.02 -38.72
C THR A 770 31.32 20.18 -37.77
N ARG A 771 32.43 20.80 -38.26
CA ARG A 771 33.59 21.08 -37.42
C ARG A 771 33.28 22.00 -36.23
N GLU A 772 32.41 22.98 -36.41
CA GLU A 772 31.95 23.86 -35.34
C GLU A 772 31.21 23.10 -34.26
N ASN A 773 30.33 22.17 -34.67
CA ASN A 773 29.60 21.29 -33.76
C ASN A 773 30.58 20.41 -32.95
N LEU A 774 31.66 19.93 -33.58
CA LEU A 774 32.64 19.09 -32.89
C LEU A 774 33.42 19.87 -31.84
N ASN A 775 33.75 21.14 -32.08
CA ASN A 775 34.36 22.02 -31.07
C ASN A 775 33.46 22.19 -29.86
N SER A 776 32.20 22.50 -30.08
CA SER A 776 31.21 22.64 -29.01
C SER A 776 31.00 21.33 -28.22
N ILE A 777 31.01 20.17 -28.86
CA ILE A 777 30.93 18.85 -28.22
C ILE A 777 32.17 18.61 -27.33
N ILE A 778 33.37 18.97 -27.79
CA ILE A 778 34.58 18.87 -26.97
C ILE A 778 34.46 19.75 -25.74
N ASP A 779 33.94 20.97 -25.85
CA ASP A 779 33.73 21.87 -24.73
C ASP A 779 32.77 21.27 -23.69
N LEU A 780 31.67 20.64 -24.12
CA LEU A 780 30.77 19.91 -23.22
C LEU A 780 31.47 18.73 -22.51
N MET A 781 32.28 17.96 -23.23
CA MET A 781 33.05 16.86 -22.64
C MET A 781 34.06 17.36 -21.61
N VAL A 782 34.75 18.47 -21.90
CA VAL A 782 35.71 19.13 -20.97
C VAL A 782 34.99 19.66 -19.73
N GLU A 783 33.83 20.26 -19.91
CA GLU A 783 33.02 20.72 -18.76
C GLU A 783 32.63 19.57 -17.82
N SER A 784 32.31 18.40 -18.37
CA SER A 784 32.08 17.19 -17.56
C SER A 784 33.35 16.76 -16.78
N LEU A 785 34.52 16.94 -17.36
CA LEU A 785 35.81 16.67 -16.70
C LEU A 785 36.14 17.74 -15.65
N ARG A 786 35.87 19.01 -15.93
CA ARG A 786 35.98 20.11 -14.97
C ARG A 786 35.19 19.88 -13.72
N LYS A 787 33.94 19.42 -13.82
CA LYS A 787 33.11 19.09 -12.67
C LYS A 787 33.73 18.05 -11.76
N ARG A 788 34.39 17.02 -12.33
CA ARG A 788 35.12 16.00 -11.57
C ARG A 788 36.42 16.51 -10.93
N LEU A 789 37.05 17.52 -11.55
CA LEU A 789 38.28 18.12 -11.05
C LEU A 789 38.00 19.17 -9.95
N LYS A 790 36.80 19.76 -9.91
CA LYS A 790 36.38 20.67 -8.84
C LYS A 790 36.45 20.08 -7.45
N ASP A 791 36.21 18.78 -7.32
CA ASP A 791 36.33 18.06 -6.04
C ASP A 791 37.78 18.08 -5.50
N ARG A 792 38.74 18.46 -6.35
CA ARG A 792 40.17 18.59 -6.01
C ARG A 792 40.69 20.02 -6.11
N ASP A 793 39.77 21.00 -6.18
CA ASP A 793 40.11 22.42 -6.40
C ASP A 793 40.98 22.69 -7.65
N LEU A 794 40.73 21.94 -8.72
CA LEU A 794 41.45 22.10 -9.99
C LEU A 794 40.48 22.48 -11.12
N ASP A 795 40.96 23.32 -12.06
CA ASP A 795 40.26 23.66 -13.30
C ASP A 795 41.04 23.18 -14.53
N LEU A 796 40.36 23.02 -15.67
CA LEU A 796 40.94 22.55 -16.92
C LEU A 796 40.53 23.44 -18.08
N GLN A 797 41.51 23.85 -18.91
CA GLN A 797 41.29 24.59 -20.15
C GLN A 797 41.98 23.91 -21.30
N LEU A 798 41.34 23.87 -22.48
CA LEU A 798 41.96 23.46 -23.74
C LEU A 798 42.15 24.67 -24.64
N THR A 799 43.32 24.79 -25.29
CA THR A 799 43.52 25.76 -26.36
C THR A 799 42.82 25.33 -27.65
N ASP A 800 42.54 26.27 -28.54
CA ASP A 800 41.92 25.95 -29.84
C ASP A 800 42.78 25.00 -30.68
N ALA A 801 44.11 25.13 -30.59
CA ALA A 801 45.05 24.20 -31.22
C ALA A 801 44.94 22.78 -30.68
N ALA A 802 44.73 22.64 -29.36
CA ALA A 802 44.47 21.32 -28.73
C ALA A 802 43.15 20.71 -29.19
N LYS A 803 42.09 21.52 -29.32
CA LYS A 803 40.79 21.08 -29.82
C LYS A 803 40.87 20.59 -31.26
N GLU A 804 41.54 21.35 -32.14
CA GLU A 804 41.75 20.97 -33.54
C GLU A 804 42.49 19.62 -33.66
N LEU A 805 43.56 19.44 -32.88
CA LEU A 805 44.29 18.17 -32.86
C LEU A 805 43.44 17.00 -32.36
N ILE A 806 42.56 17.23 -31.38
CA ILE A 806 41.62 16.22 -30.89
C ILE A 806 40.61 15.88 -31.98
N ILE A 807 40.07 16.84 -32.71
CA ILE A 807 39.16 16.64 -33.82
C ILE A 807 39.82 15.84 -34.94
N GLU A 808 41.03 16.23 -35.34
CA GLU A 808 41.78 15.55 -36.40
C GLU A 808 42.05 14.08 -36.09
N ARG A 809 42.33 13.75 -34.81
CA ARG A 809 42.57 12.36 -34.35
C ARG A 809 41.31 11.58 -34.04
N GLY A 810 40.21 12.24 -33.69
CA GLY A 810 39.04 11.63 -33.16
C GLY A 810 37.77 11.73 -34.00
N TYR A 811 37.75 12.44 -35.09
CA TYR A 811 36.63 12.53 -36.00
C TYR A 811 36.73 11.56 -37.16
N ASP A 812 35.71 10.77 -37.37
CA ASP A 812 35.54 9.92 -38.54
C ASP A 812 34.12 10.14 -39.10
N PRO A 813 33.97 10.49 -40.38
CA PRO A 813 32.66 10.73 -40.98
C PRO A 813 31.65 9.58 -40.82
N LEU A 814 32.14 8.33 -40.75
CA LEU A 814 31.28 7.13 -40.55
C LEU A 814 30.87 6.91 -39.12
N TYR A 815 31.72 7.24 -38.13
CA TYR A 815 31.53 6.99 -36.72
C TYR A 815 31.16 8.26 -35.89
N GLY A 816 31.12 9.42 -36.57
CA GLY A 816 30.77 10.73 -35.99
C GLY A 816 31.66 11.12 -34.82
N ALA A 817 31.05 11.65 -33.74
CA ALA A 817 31.78 12.09 -32.55
C ALA A 817 32.10 10.93 -31.57
N ARG A 818 31.70 9.67 -31.85
CA ARG A 818 31.96 8.55 -30.93
C ARG A 818 33.42 8.29 -30.61
N PRO A 819 34.38 8.38 -31.59
CA PRO A 819 35.79 8.23 -31.28
C PRO A 819 36.40 9.40 -30.50
N LEU A 820 35.84 10.62 -30.59
CA LEU A 820 36.36 11.81 -29.85
C LEU A 820 36.45 11.55 -28.36
N ARG A 821 35.47 10.87 -27.79
CA ARG A 821 35.47 10.51 -26.35
C ARG A 821 36.68 9.65 -25.99
N ARG A 822 37.02 8.69 -26.82
CA ARG A 822 38.21 7.84 -26.61
C ARG A 822 39.50 8.61 -26.71
N VAL A 823 39.59 9.51 -27.70
CA VAL A 823 40.77 10.36 -27.86
C VAL A 823 40.94 11.30 -26.67
N LEU A 824 39.84 11.93 -26.22
CA LEU A 824 39.89 12.82 -25.07
C LEU A 824 40.31 12.05 -23.80
N GLN A 825 39.78 10.85 -23.60
CA GLN A 825 40.14 10.00 -22.47
C GLN A 825 41.59 9.52 -22.52
N SER A 826 42.05 9.00 -23.66
CA SER A 826 43.42 8.49 -23.81
C SER A 826 44.48 9.57 -23.81
N SER A 827 44.20 10.75 -24.37
CA SER A 827 45.19 11.82 -24.56
C SER A 827 45.07 12.88 -23.45
N VAL A 828 43.85 13.44 -23.21
CA VAL A 828 43.69 14.56 -22.25
C VAL A 828 43.58 14.06 -20.81
N GLU A 829 42.63 13.13 -20.52
CA GLU A 829 42.42 12.64 -19.14
C GLU A 829 43.68 11.94 -18.61
N THR A 830 44.37 11.17 -19.46
CA THR A 830 45.61 10.49 -19.10
C THR A 830 46.77 11.50 -18.84
N LEU A 831 46.85 12.56 -19.66
CA LEU A 831 47.85 13.63 -19.49
C LEU A 831 47.61 14.38 -18.18
N VAL A 832 46.36 14.83 -17.93
CA VAL A 832 45.95 15.51 -16.70
C VAL A 832 46.22 14.63 -15.47
N ALA A 833 45.81 13.34 -15.53
CA ALA A 833 46.08 12.41 -14.43
C ALA A 833 47.56 12.24 -14.11
N ARG A 834 48.41 12.13 -15.12
CA ARG A 834 49.86 12.07 -14.93
C ARG A 834 50.42 13.32 -14.27
N THR A 835 49.94 14.49 -14.65
CA THR A 835 50.39 15.78 -14.11
C THR A 835 49.97 15.92 -12.64
N ILE A 836 48.75 15.53 -12.32
CA ILE A 836 48.28 15.52 -10.93
C ILE A 836 49.09 14.55 -10.06
N LEU A 837 49.38 13.34 -10.58
CA LEU A 837 50.13 12.32 -9.81
C LEU A 837 51.61 12.67 -9.63
N ARG A 838 52.18 13.50 -10.50
CA ARG A 838 53.54 14.01 -10.32
C ARG A 838 53.66 15.05 -9.22
N GLY A 839 52.55 15.63 -8.79
CA GLY A 839 52.54 16.63 -7.73
C GLY A 839 52.96 18.04 -8.19
N ASP A 840 53.02 18.27 -9.48
CA ASP A 840 53.49 19.54 -10.08
C ASP A 840 52.43 20.66 -10.03
N ILE A 841 51.22 20.38 -9.49
CA ILE A 841 50.08 21.29 -9.49
C ILE A 841 49.59 21.53 -8.07
N SER A 842 49.48 22.81 -7.68
CA SER A 842 48.91 23.22 -6.40
C SER A 842 47.38 23.30 -6.49
N ALA A 843 46.68 23.08 -5.36
CA ALA A 843 45.23 23.30 -5.28
C ALA A 843 44.86 24.72 -5.65
N GLY A 844 43.80 24.91 -6.40
CA GLY A 844 43.38 26.22 -6.94
C GLY A 844 43.99 26.59 -8.32
N SER A 845 44.76 25.69 -8.95
CA SER A 845 45.38 25.94 -10.25
C SER A 845 44.51 25.52 -11.43
N THR A 846 44.66 26.23 -12.58
CA THR A 846 44.05 25.85 -13.85
C THR A 846 45.07 25.09 -14.70
N ILE A 847 44.75 23.88 -15.14
CA ILE A 847 45.57 23.08 -16.04
C ILE A 847 45.22 23.48 -17.47
N THR A 848 46.17 24.06 -18.19
CA THR A 848 45.97 24.37 -19.59
C THR A 848 46.64 23.30 -20.47
N VAL A 849 45.86 22.70 -21.38
CA VAL A 849 46.38 21.75 -22.36
C VAL A 849 46.44 22.38 -23.71
N ASP A 850 47.63 22.36 -24.31
CA ASP A 850 47.96 22.92 -25.61
C ASP A 850 48.49 21.84 -26.58
N ALA A 851 48.50 22.14 -27.86
CA ALA A 851 49.10 21.28 -28.90
C ALA A 851 50.44 21.85 -29.33
N ARG A 852 51.53 21.06 -29.22
CA ARG A 852 52.88 21.42 -29.72
C ARG A 852 53.48 20.23 -30.43
N ASP A 853 54.02 20.45 -31.61
CA ASP A 853 54.66 19.44 -32.46
C ASP A 853 53.76 18.21 -32.72
N GLY A 854 52.44 18.42 -32.81
CA GLY A 854 51.46 17.34 -33.03
C GLY A 854 51.13 16.50 -31.79
N GLU A 855 51.59 16.89 -30.58
CA GLU A 855 51.26 16.23 -29.32
C GLU A 855 50.58 17.19 -28.33
N LEU A 856 49.73 16.66 -27.46
CA LEU A 856 49.08 17.42 -26.38
C LEU A 856 50.04 17.53 -25.19
N VAL A 857 50.24 18.75 -24.73
CA VAL A 857 51.13 19.09 -23.61
C VAL A 857 50.39 19.96 -22.59
N VAL A 858 50.76 19.85 -21.32
CA VAL A 858 50.27 20.76 -20.27
C VAL A 858 51.20 21.98 -20.26
N VAL A 859 50.62 23.18 -20.27
CA VAL A 859 51.33 24.47 -20.28
C VAL A 859 51.05 25.25 -19.01
#